data_bbab7b3aee4b5d4c06be379b16cb6a58
#
_entry.id   bbab7b3aee4b5d4c06be379b16cb6a58
#
_cell.length_a   1.000
_cell.length_b   1.000
_cell.length_c   1.000
_cell.angle_alpha   90.00
_cell.angle_beta   90.00
_cell.angle_gamma   90.00
#
_symmetry.space_group_name_H-M   'P 1'
#
loop_
_entity.id
_entity.type
_entity.pdbx_description
1 polymer ?
#
loop_
_entity_poly.entity_id
_entity_poly.type
_entity_poly.pdbx_seq_one_letter_code
_entity_poly.pdbx_strand_id
1 'polypeptide(L)'
;MEQYQVTGMSCAACSARVEKAVSSVEGVTSCSVSLLTNSMGVEGTADSSVIIKAVEDAGYGAKKKGVQTQSNSSDADLLKDRETPVLKKRLITSLCFLIPLMYLSMGHMMWNWPIPKILDGNHVAMGLIQLLFTTIIMVINQKFFISGFKSLFHKAPNMDTLVALGSAASYGYSVYILFAMTDAQMHQNMDAVMKYMHEFYFESAAMILTLITVGKMLEARSKGKTTDALKSLMKLAPKTAVVIHNEQEIEVGIEQVHQGDIFVVKPGENIPVDGIIIKGNSALNESALTGESIPVDKKEGDAVSAATLNTSGYLKCEATRVGEDTTLSQIIQMVSDAAATKAPIAKVADKVSGIFVPTVICIAIATMIIWLLVGQSFGFALARGISVLVISCPCALGLATPVAIMVGNGMGAKHGIMFKTAVSLEETGKTQIIALDKTGTITSGKPQVTDMVPVEGISEEELLSIAYALEKKSEHPLAHAILQKAEEAQIHDNLEIKNFLAVAGNGLSGKIDKETVYGGNQRFIEKYAKIPLSMIKKSEELANQGKTPLFFACDEQLIGIIAVADVIKEDSPQAVKELQNMGIRVVMLTGDNERTAKAIGKQAGVDHVIAGVLPEGKESVIRDLKEKGKVAMVGDGINDAPALTRADMGIAIGAGTDIAIDAADVVLMKSRLSDVPAAIRLSRATLKNIHENLFWAFIYNIIGIPLAAGAWYMLLGWKLNPMFGAAAMSLSSFCVVTNALRLNLFKMHDASKDQKIKNSVVLEEIQVQNITKQEEKTMKKTMKIEGMMCGHCEAAVKKALESLEGVEEAIVSHEEGTAVVSMTNEVSDDVLTQTVEDKDYKVTEIE
;
A
#
# COMPACT_ATOMS: atom_id res chain seq x y z
N MET A 1 -6.28 -11.28 5.33
CA MET A 1 -6.66 -10.37 6.46
C MET A 1 -8.19 -10.28 6.56
N GLU A 2 -8.79 -10.65 7.69
CA GLU A 2 -10.23 -10.47 7.91
C GLU A 2 -10.55 -9.03 8.28
N GLN A 3 -11.63 -8.47 7.73
CA GLN A 3 -12.06 -7.11 8.02
C GLN A 3 -13.31 -7.08 8.91
N TYR A 4 -13.30 -6.16 9.89
CA TYR A 4 -14.42 -5.88 10.78
C TYR A 4 -14.76 -4.41 10.77
N GLN A 5 -16.04 -4.08 10.89
CA GLN A 5 -16.51 -2.73 11.16
C GLN A 5 -16.56 -2.52 12.68
N VAL A 6 -15.89 -1.47 13.17
CA VAL A 6 -15.86 -1.14 14.61
C VAL A 6 -16.63 0.14 14.85
N THR A 7 -17.49 0.14 15.88
CA THR A 7 -18.34 1.30 16.22
C THR A 7 -18.03 1.82 17.62
N GLY A 8 -18.22 3.12 17.84
CA GLY A 8 -18.02 3.77 19.14
C GLY A 8 -16.62 4.35 19.36
N MET A 9 -15.69 4.24 18.40
CA MET A 9 -14.39 4.89 18.48
C MET A 9 -14.51 6.38 18.18
N SER A 10 -13.90 7.23 19.00
CA SER A 10 -13.94 8.69 18.84
C SER A 10 -12.56 9.34 18.71
N CYS A 11 -11.49 8.61 19.02
CA CYS A 11 -10.10 9.12 18.99
C CYS A 11 -9.07 8.01 18.88
N ALA A 12 -7.80 8.38 18.64
CA ALA A 12 -6.67 7.48 18.52
C ALA A 12 -6.47 6.56 19.72
N ALA A 13 -6.71 7.05 20.95
CA ALA A 13 -6.64 6.22 22.15
C ALA A 13 -7.68 5.09 22.17
N CYS A 14 -8.85 5.32 21.55
CA CYS A 14 -9.89 4.31 21.40
C CYS A 14 -9.42 3.19 20.44
N SER A 15 -8.86 3.57 19.29
CA SER A 15 -8.36 2.59 18.31
C SER A 15 -7.21 1.76 18.86
N ALA A 16 -6.26 2.39 19.58
CA ALA A 16 -5.15 1.69 20.25
C ALA A 16 -5.64 0.68 21.31
N ARG A 17 -6.73 1.00 22.01
CA ARG A 17 -7.32 0.11 23.00
C ARG A 17 -7.99 -1.11 22.37
N VAL A 18 -8.76 -0.92 21.29
CA VAL A 18 -9.36 -2.03 20.54
C VAL A 18 -8.25 -2.92 19.97
N GLU A 19 -7.24 -2.33 19.37
CA GLU A 19 -6.08 -3.04 18.81
C GLU A 19 -5.38 -3.89 19.88
N LYS A 20 -5.14 -3.32 21.08
CA LYS A 20 -4.53 -4.05 22.20
C LYS A 20 -5.41 -5.20 22.68
N ALA A 21 -6.72 -4.99 22.79
CA ALA A 21 -7.66 -6.03 23.25
C ALA A 21 -7.69 -7.21 22.29
N VAL A 22 -7.78 -6.94 20.97
CA VAL A 22 -7.83 -7.97 19.94
C VAL A 22 -6.46 -8.66 19.76
N SER A 23 -5.36 -7.92 19.81
CA SER A 23 -4.01 -8.52 19.75
C SER A 23 -3.67 -9.41 20.93
N SER A 24 -4.44 -9.36 22.03
CA SER A 24 -4.28 -10.24 23.19
C SER A 24 -5.09 -11.54 23.06
N VAL A 25 -5.87 -11.69 21.98
CA VAL A 25 -6.66 -12.91 21.72
C VAL A 25 -5.74 -13.99 21.17
N GLU A 26 -5.82 -15.18 21.71
CA GLU A 26 -5.04 -16.33 21.25
C GLU A 26 -5.41 -16.67 19.78
N GLY A 27 -4.40 -16.85 18.93
CA GLY A 27 -4.57 -17.09 17.50
C GLY A 27 -4.61 -15.82 16.62
N VAL A 28 -4.51 -14.62 17.20
CA VAL A 28 -4.33 -13.37 16.44
C VAL A 28 -2.83 -13.09 16.24
N THR A 29 -2.38 -13.06 15.00
CA THR A 29 -0.99 -12.73 14.64
C THR A 29 -0.78 -11.24 14.45
N SER A 30 -1.74 -10.56 13.84
CA SER A 30 -1.71 -9.11 13.71
C SER A 30 -3.12 -8.50 13.81
N CYS A 31 -3.20 -7.29 14.36
CA CYS A 31 -4.41 -6.51 14.39
C CYS A 31 -4.10 -5.05 14.11
N SER A 32 -4.85 -4.45 13.22
CA SER A 32 -4.75 -3.03 12.88
C SER A 32 -6.13 -2.39 12.88
N VAL A 33 -6.29 -1.27 13.59
CA VAL A 33 -7.57 -0.59 13.75
C VAL A 33 -7.51 0.82 13.15
N SER A 34 -8.32 1.09 12.15
CA SER A 34 -8.41 2.39 11.49
C SER A 34 -9.55 3.22 12.07
N LEU A 35 -9.21 4.34 12.71
CA LEU A 35 -10.17 5.32 13.18
C LEU A 35 -10.86 6.05 12.02
N LEU A 36 -10.21 6.14 10.87
CA LEU A 36 -10.67 6.90 9.71
C LEU A 36 -11.83 6.19 9.00
N THR A 37 -11.68 4.88 8.78
CA THR A 37 -12.66 4.03 8.12
C THR A 37 -13.60 3.33 9.11
N ASN A 38 -13.36 3.49 10.42
CA ASN A 38 -14.03 2.73 11.48
C ASN A 38 -13.98 1.21 11.23
N SER A 39 -12.84 0.74 10.71
CA SER A 39 -12.59 -0.66 10.40
C SER A 39 -11.41 -1.22 11.17
N MET A 40 -11.36 -2.54 11.27
CA MET A 40 -10.29 -3.30 11.88
C MET A 40 -9.93 -4.45 10.95
N GLY A 41 -8.65 -4.58 10.64
CA GLY A 41 -8.08 -5.74 9.96
C GLY A 41 -7.43 -6.66 10.98
N VAL A 42 -7.72 -7.95 10.90
CA VAL A 42 -7.16 -8.98 11.80
C VAL A 42 -6.58 -10.11 10.95
N GLU A 43 -5.39 -10.52 11.29
CA GLU A 43 -4.73 -11.72 10.74
C GLU A 43 -4.54 -12.75 11.83
N GLY A 44 -4.73 -14.01 11.51
CA GLY A 44 -4.60 -15.12 12.43
C GLY A 44 -5.66 -16.18 12.22
N THR A 45 -5.71 -17.13 13.14
CA THR A 45 -6.63 -18.28 13.12
C THR A 45 -7.76 -18.16 14.16
N ALA A 46 -7.84 -17.02 14.87
CA ALA A 46 -8.84 -16.80 15.91
C ALA A 46 -10.27 -16.70 15.33
N ASP A 47 -11.24 -17.29 16.03
CA ASP A 47 -12.63 -17.24 15.61
C ASP A 47 -13.19 -15.80 15.67
N SER A 48 -13.99 -15.44 14.66
CA SER A 48 -14.61 -14.12 14.55
C SER A 48 -15.47 -13.74 15.75
N SER A 49 -16.11 -14.71 16.41
CA SER A 49 -16.95 -14.49 17.61
C SER A 49 -16.09 -14.05 18.79
N VAL A 50 -14.91 -14.63 18.96
CA VAL A 50 -13.96 -14.29 20.02
C VAL A 50 -13.38 -12.88 19.80
N ILE A 51 -13.08 -12.55 18.56
CA ILE A 51 -12.60 -11.22 18.16
C ILE A 51 -13.66 -10.15 18.46
N ILE A 52 -14.91 -10.40 18.06
CA ILE A 52 -16.03 -9.48 18.33
C ILE A 52 -16.21 -9.27 19.82
N LYS A 53 -16.19 -10.35 20.61
CA LYS A 53 -16.33 -10.29 22.06
C LYS A 53 -15.21 -9.49 22.72
N ALA A 54 -13.95 -9.65 22.26
CA ALA A 54 -12.82 -8.87 22.78
C ALA A 54 -13.00 -7.36 22.53
N VAL A 55 -13.60 -6.97 21.39
CA VAL A 55 -13.93 -5.57 21.09
C VAL A 55 -15.07 -5.08 21.99
N GLU A 56 -16.08 -5.90 22.24
CA GLU A 56 -17.19 -5.56 23.12
C GLU A 56 -16.74 -5.40 24.58
N ASP A 57 -15.90 -6.30 25.05
CA ASP A 57 -15.29 -6.23 26.39
C ASP A 57 -14.41 -4.99 26.57
N ALA A 58 -13.79 -4.52 25.48
CA ALA A 58 -13.07 -3.25 25.46
C ALA A 58 -14.02 -2.02 25.46
N GLY A 59 -15.32 -2.23 25.32
CA GLY A 59 -16.37 -1.19 25.41
C GLY A 59 -16.82 -0.61 24.07
N TYR A 60 -16.50 -1.29 22.95
CA TYR A 60 -16.84 -0.88 21.58
C TYR A 60 -17.71 -1.95 20.91
N GLY A 61 -18.29 -1.65 19.74
CA GLY A 61 -19.03 -2.64 18.97
C GLY A 61 -18.23 -3.10 17.76
N ALA A 62 -18.34 -4.39 17.37
CA ALA A 62 -17.72 -4.91 16.15
C ALA A 62 -18.69 -5.78 15.34
N LYS A 63 -18.52 -5.79 14.01
CA LYS A 63 -19.22 -6.68 13.08
C LYS A 63 -18.24 -7.10 11.98
N LYS A 64 -18.23 -8.39 11.60
CA LYS A 64 -17.42 -8.89 10.49
C LYS A 64 -17.98 -8.33 9.15
N LYS A 65 -17.10 -7.83 8.28
CA LYS A 65 -17.43 -7.49 6.89
C LYS A 65 -17.48 -8.79 6.08
N GLY A 66 -18.48 -8.94 5.21
CA GLY A 66 -18.58 -10.10 4.31
C GLY A 66 -19.56 -11.19 4.69
N VAL A 67 -20.30 -11.07 5.82
CA VAL A 67 -21.45 -11.94 6.04
C VAL A 67 -22.66 -11.32 5.34
N GLN A 68 -23.00 -11.85 4.19
CA GLN A 68 -24.19 -11.52 3.42
C GLN A 68 -25.44 -11.83 4.25
N THR A 69 -25.97 -10.84 4.93
CA THR A 69 -27.41 -10.75 5.15
C THR A 69 -27.98 -10.02 3.94
N GLN A 70 -28.87 -10.68 3.22
CA GLN A 70 -29.65 -10.16 2.11
C GLN A 70 -30.31 -8.83 2.50
N SER A 71 -29.60 -7.76 2.29
CA SER A 71 -30.14 -6.41 2.23
C SER A 71 -29.29 -5.63 1.24
N ASN A 72 -29.95 -5.14 0.17
CA ASN A 72 -29.43 -4.35 -0.95
C ASN A 72 -28.70 -3.06 -0.52
N SER A 73 -27.66 -3.15 0.26
CA SER A 73 -26.77 -2.01 0.55
C SER A 73 -25.46 -2.23 -0.21
N SER A 74 -25.34 -1.60 -1.36
CA SER A 74 -24.10 -1.53 -2.12
C SER A 74 -22.96 -1.01 -1.22
N ASP A 75 -21.74 -1.51 -1.39
CA ASP A 75 -20.54 -1.05 -0.66
C ASP A 75 -20.37 0.48 -0.72
N ALA A 76 -20.89 1.14 -1.74
CA ALA A 76 -21.00 2.59 -1.84
C ALA A 76 -21.77 3.23 -0.66
N ASP A 77 -22.73 2.53 -0.04
CA ASP A 77 -23.48 3.01 1.12
C ASP A 77 -22.68 2.95 2.44
N LEU A 78 -21.63 2.13 2.49
CA LEU A 78 -20.70 2.06 3.63
C LEU A 78 -19.77 3.27 3.69
N LEU A 79 -19.42 3.85 2.54
CA LEU A 79 -18.58 5.05 2.43
C LEU A 79 -19.38 6.35 2.48
N LYS A 80 -20.72 6.29 2.61
CA LYS A 80 -21.57 7.47 2.69
C LYS A 80 -21.33 8.23 3.99
N ASP A 81 -21.07 9.52 3.88
CA ASP A 81 -20.88 10.38 5.04
C ASP A 81 -22.22 10.54 5.81
N ARG A 82 -22.38 9.70 6.85
CA ARG A 82 -23.55 9.74 7.73
C ARG A 82 -23.31 10.62 8.96
N GLU A 83 -22.08 10.96 9.27
CA GLU A 83 -21.72 11.71 10.47
C GLU A 83 -21.86 13.22 10.29
N THR A 84 -21.42 13.76 9.17
CA THR A 84 -21.47 15.22 8.89
C THR A 84 -22.90 15.79 8.99
N PRO A 85 -23.96 15.19 8.43
CA PRO A 85 -25.32 15.71 8.54
C PRO A 85 -25.81 15.77 9.99
N VAL A 86 -25.50 14.74 10.79
CA VAL A 86 -25.89 14.64 12.20
C VAL A 86 -25.18 15.72 13.03
N LEU A 87 -23.84 15.86 12.83
CA LEU A 87 -23.05 16.88 13.51
C LEU A 87 -23.45 18.29 13.10
N LYS A 88 -23.78 18.51 11.83
CA LYS A 88 -24.28 19.79 11.32
C LYS A 88 -25.60 20.18 12.00
N LYS A 89 -26.55 19.23 12.09
CA LYS A 89 -27.84 19.45 12.78
C LYS A 89 -27.61 19.81 14.25
N ARG A 90 -26.75 19.05 14.95
CA ARG A 90 -26.40 19.27 16.35
C ARG A 90 -25.75 20.65 16.55
N LEU A 91 -24.80 21.03 15.67
CA LEU A 91 -24.16 22.32 15.70
C LEU A 91 -25.14 23.48 15.54
N ILE A 92 -26.00 23.43 14.52
CA ILE A 92 -27.02 24.48 14.27
C ILE A 92 -27.93 24.63 15.49
N THR A 93 -28.39 23.51 16.05
CA THR A 93 -29.25 23.55 17.24
C THR A 93 -28.50 24.12 18.45
N SER A 94 -27.21 23.77 18.65
CA SER A 94 -26.40 24.35 19.73
C SER A 94 -26.18 25.85 19.55
N LEU A 95 -25.96 26.32 18.32
CA LEU A 95 -25.79 27.75 18.00
C LEU A 95 -27.04 28.56 18.27
N CYS A 96 -28.24 28.01 18.05
CA CYS A 96 -29.50 28.68 18.34
C CYS A 96 -29.63 29.06 19.83
N PHE A 97 -29.06 28.32 20.75
CA PHE A 97 -29.05 28.58 22.18
C PHE A 97 -27.79 29.28 22.64
N LEU A 98 -26.65 29.01 21.97
CA LEU A 98 -25.37 29.65 22.31
C LEU A 98 -25.36 31.17 22.04
N ILE A 99 -25.91 31.60 20.87
CA ILE A 99 -25.93 33.01 20.49
C ILE A 99 -26.69 33.86 21.52
N PRO A 100 -27.92 33.51 21.94
CA PRO A 100 -28.60 34.24 23.04
C PRO A 100 -27.86 34.17 24.37
N LEU A 101 -27.23 33.04 24.69
CA LEU A 101 -26.43 32.90 25.90
C LEU A 101 -25.24 33.87 25.88
N MET A 102 -24.51 33.94 24.77
CA MET A 102 -23.39 34.88 24.62
C MET A 102 -23.83 36.33 24.61
N TYR A 103 -25.01 36.63 24.07
CA TYR A 103 -25.62 37.97 24.12
C TYR A 103 -25.83 38.44 25.56
N LEU A 104 -26.33 37.53 26.41
CA LEU A 104 -26.60 37.83 27.83
C LEU A 104 -25.31 37.88 28.66
N SER A 105 -24.42 36.91 28.51
CA SER A 105 -23.23 36.76 29.36
C SER A 105 -22.11 37.76 28.98
N MET A 106 -21.88 37.96 27.68
CA MET A 106 -20.82 38.89 27.23
C MET A 106 -21.37 40.19 26.66
N GLY A 107 -22.38 40.12 25.81
CA GLY A 107 -22.95 41.30 25.16
C GLY A 107 -23.48 42.33 26.14
N HIS A 108 -24.28 41.92 27.09
CA HIS A 108 -24.80 42.82 28.14
C HIS A 108 -23.72 43.14 29.18
N MET A 109 -23.03 42.15 29.72
CA MET A 109 -22.08 42.34 30.82
C MET A 109 -20.84 43.13 30.44
N MET A 110 -20.30 42.99 29.22
CA MET A 110 -19.08 43.69 28.77
C MET A 110 -19.36 44.95 27.95
N TRP A 111 -20.43 44.93 27.16
CA TRP A 111 -20.71 46.03 26.20
C TRP A 111 -22.05 46.72 26.44
N ASN A 112 -22.73 46.37 27.55
CA ASN A 112 -24.01 46.97 27.97
C ASN A 112 -25.10 46.95 26.89
N TRP A 113 -25.18 45.83 26.14
CA TRP A 113 -26.20 45.66 25.11
C TRP A 113 -27.61 45.63 25.73
N PRO A 114 -28.62 46.17 25.06
CA PRO A 114 -29.96 46.25 25.60
C PRO A 114 -30.57 44.91 25.91
N ILE A 115 -31.17 44.77 27.10
CA ILE A 115 -31.90 43.58 27.52
C ILE A 115 -33.36 43.93 27.85
N PRO A 116 -34.26 42.95 27.88
CA PRO A 116 -35.64 43.15 28.32
C PRO A 116 -35.69 43.73 29.75
N LYS A 117 -36.56 44.71 30.01
CA LYS A 117 -36.68 45.35 31.34
C LYS A 117 -36.86 44.39 32.53
N ILE A 118 -37.43 43.19 32.29
CA ILE A 118 -37.60 42.15 33.31
C ILE A 118 -36.26 41.59 33.81
N LEU A 119 -35.23 41.64 32.99
CA LEU A 119 -33.86 41.17 33.31
C LEU A 119 -32.92 42.26 33.78
N ASP A 120 -33.27 43.53 33.54
CA ASP A 120 -32.46 44.68 33.94
C ASP A 120 -32.40 44.79 35.48
N GLY A 121 -31.20 44.69 36.01
CA GLY A 121 -31.01 44.64 37.49
C GLY A 121 -31.39 43.31 38.17
N ASN A 122 -31.96 42.33 37.45
CA ASN A 122 -32.30 41.02 38.00
C ASN A 122 -31.20 39.99 37.67
N HIS A 123 -30.12 40.03 38.44
CA HIS A 123 -28.95 39.18 38.23
C HIS A 123 -29.23 37.68 38.40
N VAL A 124 -30.14 37.30 39.30
CA VAL A 124 -30.54 35.89 39.51
C VAL A 124 -31.31 35.38 38.29
N ALA A 125 -32.25 36.16 37.73
CA ALA A 125 -32.97 35.75 36.53
C ALA A 125 -32.00 35.58 35.32
N MET A 126 -31.00 36.44 35.19
CA MET A 126 -29.95 36.31 34.17
C MET A 126 -29.14 35.03 34.36
N GLY A 127 -28.75 34.68 35.60
CA GLY A 127 -28.07 33.42 35.92
C GLY A 127 -28.93 32.18 35.59
N LEU A 128 -30.24 32.24 35.91
CA LEU A 128 -31.18 31.14 35.59
C LEU A 128 -31.37 30.91 34.08
N ILE A 129 -31.41 31.97 33.27
CA ILE A 129 -31.48 31.85 31.81
C ILE A 129 -30.20 31.27 31.26
N GLN A 130 -29.01 31.68 31.76
CA GLN A 130 -27.74 31.09 31.39
C GLN A 130 -27.68 29.61 31.75
N LEU A 131 -28.14 29.24 32.95
CA LEU A 131 -28.26 27.84 33.38
C LEU A 131 -29.13 27.03 32.38
N LEU A 132 -30.31 27.55 32.02
CA LEU A 132 -31.25 26.89 31.14
C LEU A 132 -30.64 26.63 29.74
N PHE A 133 -30.09 27.68 29.13
CA PHE A 133 -29.49 27.56 27.80
C PHE A 133 -28.30 26.60 27.80
N THR A 134 -27.44 26.69 28.81
CA THR A 134 -26.29 25.79 28.95
C THR A 134 -26.74 24.35 29.14
N THR A 135 -27.79 24.11 29.97
CA THR A 135 -28.32 22.76 30.16
C THR A 135 -28.86 22.19 28.84
N ILE A 136 -29.58 22.98 28.05
CA ILE A 136 -30.07 22.55 26.72
C ILE A 136 -28.90 22.16 25.81
N ILE A 137 -27.85 22.98 25.76
CA ILE A 137 -26.65 22.70 24.96
C ILE A 137 -25.94 21.43 25.44
N MET A 138 -25.87 21.19 26.76
CA MET A 138 -25.31 19.96 27.33
C MET A 138 -26.13 18.72 26.93
N VAL A 139 -27.46 18.82 26.96
CA VAL A 139 -28.36 17.71 26.52
C VAL A 139 -28.21 17.43 25.01
N ILE A 140 -28.15 18.47 24.17
CA ILE A 140 -27.86 18.30 22.74
C ILE A 140 -26.55 17.55 22.51
N ASN A 141 -25.55 17.83 23.34
CA ASN A 141 -24.21 17.29 23.25
C ASN A 141 -23.91 16.14 24.25
N GLN A 142 -24.94 15.50 24.82
CA GLN A 142 -24.82 14.45 25.85
C GLN A 142 -23.86 13.30 25.50
N LYS A 143 -23.64 13.03 24.20
CA LYS A 143 -22.72 11.97 23.76
C LYS A 143 -21.30 12.17 24.29
N PHE A 144 -20.83 13.41 24.45
CA PHE A 144 -19.49 13.69 25.01
C PHE A 144 -19.42 13.26 26.47
N PHE A 145 -20.47 13.47 27.23
CA PHE A 145 -20.54 13.09 28.65
C PHE A 145 -20.62 11.56 28.79
N ILE A 146 -21.51 10.91 28.04
CA ILE A 146 -21.69 9.44 28.07
C ILE A 146 -20.38 8.74 27.69
N SER A 147 -19.77 9.13 26.57
CA SER A 147 -18.49 8.56 26.11
C SER A 147 -17.35 8.88 27.06
N GLY A 148 -17.22 10.15 27.49
CA GLY A 148 -16.14 10.62 28.34
C GLY A 148 -16.13 9.97 29.72
N PHE A 149 -17.27 9.94 30.43
CA PHE A 149 -17.36 9.31 31.75
C PHE A 149 -17.27 7.79 31.65
N LYS A 150 -17.88 7.15 30.66
CA LYS A 150 -17.72 5.71 30.43
C LYS A 150 -16.25 5.34 30.28
N SER A 151 -15.48 6.08 29.48
CA SER A 151 -14.05 5.86 29.27
C SER A 151 -13.24 6.09 30.56
N LEU A 152 -13.60 7.12 31.34
CA LEU A 152 -12.93 7.43 32.62
C LEU A 152 -13.12 6.27 33.64
N PHE A 153 -14.35 5.78 33.81
CA PHE A 153 -14.64 4.66 34.71
C PHE A 153 -13.94 3.36 34.30
N HIS A 154 -13.72 3.14 32.99
CA HIS A 154 -12.95 2.00 32.50
C HIS A 154 -11.42 2.25 32.53
N LYS A 155 -10.94 3.26 33.26
CA LYS A 155 -9.51 3.63 33.39
C LYS A 155 -8.79 3.86 32.05
N ALA A 156 -9.54 4.35 31.07
CA ALA A 156 -9.03 4.64 29.74
C ALA A 156 -9.55 6.02 29.26
N PRO A 157 -9.19 7.11 29.95
CA PRO A 157 -9.68 8.43 29.62
C PRO A 157 -9.29 8.79 28.17
N ASN A 158 -10.26 9.35 27.45
CA ASN A 158 -10.11 9.75 26.06
C ASN A 158 -10.36 11.26 25.91
N MET A 159 -10.40 11.74 24.67
CA MET A 159 -10.69 13.14 24.36
C MET A 159 -12.03 13.59 24.93
N ASP A 160 -13.08 12.77 24.81
CA ASP A 160 -14.41 13.11 25.30
C ASP A 160 -14.40 13.26 26.84
N THR A 161 -13.49 12.56 27.54
CA THR A 161 -13.28 12.70 29.00
C THR A 161 -12.80 14.12 29.36
N LEU A 162 -11.85 14.69 28.60
CA LEU A 162 -11.35 16.05 28.88
C LEU A 162 -12.46 17.07 28.69
N VAL A 163 -13.23 16.92 27.62
CA VAL A 163 -14.39 17.79 27.31
C VAL A 163 -15.45 17.67 28.39
N ALA A 164 -15.81 16.44 28.76
CA ALA A 164 -16.83 16.18 29.76
C ALA A 164 -16.44 16.75 31.13
N LEU A 165 -15.19 16.54 31.56
CA LEU A 165 -14.67 17.07 32.82
C LEU A 165 -14.64 18.61 32.82
N GLY A 166 -14.11 19.24 31.73
CA GLY A 166 -14.05 20.69 31.62
C GLY A 166 -15.44 21.33 31.65
N SER A 167 -16.37 20.82 30.83
CA SER A 167 -17.75 21.36 30.77
C SER A 167 -18.53 21.08 32.03
N ALA A 168 -18.43 19.89 32.62
CA ALA A 168 -19.13 19.54 33.87
C ALA A 168 -18.61 20.36 35.06
N ALA A 169 -17.30 20.59 35.15
CA ALA A 169 -16.71 21.43 36.19
C ALA A 169 -17.14 22.90 36.07
N SER A 170 -17.14 23.46 34.85
CA SER A 170 -17.65 24.82 34.57
C SER A 170 -19.11 24.96 34.95
N TYR A 171 -19.93 24.01 34.52
CA TYR A 171 -21.38 24.00 34.84
C TYR A 171 -21.62 23.86 36.34
N GLY A 172 -21.02 22.87 37.00
CA GLY A 172 -21.20 22.58 38.41
C GLY A 172 -20.76 23.75 39.32
N TYR A 173 -19.63 24.39 39.01
CA TYR A 173 -19.19 25.58 39.71
C TYR A 173 -20.14 26.74 39.50
N SER A 174 -20.61 27.00 38.30
CA SER A 174 -21.58 28.06 38.02
C SER A 174 -22.91 27.89 38.74
N VAL A 175 -23.35 26.63 38.88
CA VAL A 175 -24.55 26.27 39.67
C VAL A 175 -24.31 26.61 41.14
N TYR A 176 -23.16 26.24 41.72
CA TYR A 176 -22.77 26.61 43.07
C TYR A 176 -22.75 28.12 43.27
N ILE A 177 -22.15 28.89 42.36
CA ILE A 177 -22.11 30.35 42.40
C ILE A 177 -23.51 30.97 42.30
N LEU A 178 -24.40 30.37 41.50
CA LEU A 178 -25.79 30.83 41.40
C LEU A 178 -26.52 30.70 42.75
N PHE A 179 -26.31 29.58 43.47
CA PHE A 179 -26.87 29.42 44.81
C PHE A 179 -26.27 30.44 45.79
N ALA A 180 -24.95 30.64 45.77
CA ALA A 180 -24.28 31.66 46.60
C ALA A 180 -24.76 33.09 46.29
N MET A 181 -25.05 33.35 45.00
CA MET A 181 -25.62 34.64 44.56
C MET A 181 -27.05 34.84 45.08
N THR A 182 -27.89 33.81 45.10
CA THR A 182 -29.25 33.90 45.67
C THR A 182 -29.21 34.19 47.15
N ASP A 183 -28.29 33.59 47.93
CA ASP A 183 -28.10 33.86 49.34
C ASP A 183 -27.63 35.31 49.57
N ALA A 184 -26.63 35.80 48.82
CA ALA A 184 -26.16 37.16 48.89
C ALA A 184 -27.26 38.17 48.54
N GLN A 185 -28.15 37.87 47.63
CA GLN A 185 -29.27 38.73 47.26
C GLN A 185 -30.31 38.78 48.39
N MET A 186 -30.59 37.67 49.04
CA MET A 186 -31.47 37.66 50.23
C MET A 186 -30.94 38.51 51.38
N HIS A 187 -29.62 38.56 51.54
CA HIS A 187 -28.97 39.43 52.55
C HIS A 187 -28.70 40.87 52.03
N GLN A 188 -29.23 41.23 50.90
CA GLN A 188 -29.08 42.56 50.29
C GLN A 188 -27.61 43.00 50.06
N ASN A 189 -26.70 42.03 49.94
CA ASN A 189 -25.28 42.27 49.67
C ASN A 189 -25.03 42.39 48.16
N MET A 190 -25.31 43.56 47.56
CA MET A 190 -25.19 43.77 46.13
C MET A 190 -23.73 43.66 45.61
N ASP A 191 -22.73 44.01 46.43
CA ASP A 191 -21.33 43.87 46.07
C ASP A 191 -20.95 42.39 45.86
N ALA A 192 -21.42 41.52 46.72
CA ALA A 192 -21.26 40.08 46.58
C ALA A 192 -22.02 39.52 45.37
N VAL A 193 -23.25 39.98 45.10
CA VAL A 193 -24.04 39.62 43.95
C VAL A 193 -23.30 39.97 42.65
N MET A 194 -22.75 41.19 42.54
CA MET A 194 -21.97 41.61 41.37
C MET A 194 -20.71 40.79 41.21
N LYS A 195 -19.99 40.47 42.28
CA LYS A 195 -18.82 39.61 42.25
C LYS A 195 -19.17 38.20 41.73
N TYR A 196 -20.21 37.58 42.24
CA TYR A 196 -20.67 36.26 41.82
C TYR A 196 -21.13 36.25 40.33
N MET A 197 -21.74 37.30 39.86
CA MET A 197 -22.16 37.47 38.47
C MET A 197 -20.96 37.36 37.50
N HIS A 198 -19.81 37.86 37.88
CA HIS A 198 -18.56 37.78 37.10
C HIS A 198 -17.85 36.43 37.23
N GLU A 199 -18.25 35.55 38.15
CA GLU A 199 -17.66 34.23 38.36
C GLU A 199 -18.42 33.09 37.66
N PHE A 200 -19.45 33.41 36.85
CA PHE A 200 -20.10 32.39 36.04
C PHE A 200 -19.22 31.90 34.89
N TYR A 201 -19.30 30.60 34.64
CA TYR A 201 -18.67 29.88 33.53
C TYR A 201 -19.70 29.06 32.71
N PHE A 202 -20.99 29.44 32.74
CA PHE A 202 -22.04 28.80 31.93
C PHE A 202 -21.75 28.91 30.44
N GLU A 203 -21.36 30.15 30.00
CA GLU A 203 -20.97 30.36 28.60
C GLU A 203 -19.74 29.54 28.20
N SER A 204 -18.79 29.37 29.12
CA SER A 204 -17.60 28.53 28.87
C SER A 204 -17.96 27.07 28.66
N ALA A 205 -18.82 26.50 29.51
CA ALA A 205 -19.32 25.13 29.35
C ALA A 205 -20.01 24.93 28.00
N ALA A 206 -20.88 25.82 27.62
CA ALA A 206 -21.64 25.79 26.36
C ALA A 206 -20.75 25.98 25.13
N MET A 207 -19.82 26.93 25.20
CA MET A 207 -18.90 27.27 24.13
C MET A 207 -17.91 26.10 23.85
N ILE A 208 -17.37 25.49 24.92
CA ILE A 208 -16.49 24.30 24.79
C ILE A 208 -17.20 23.21 23.97
N LEU A 209 -18.42 22.84 24.32
CA LEU A 209 -19.19 21.80 23.64
C LEU A 209 -19.50 22.17 22.18
N THR A 210 -19.86 23.43 21.94
CA THR A 210 -20.20 23.91 20.60
C THR A 210 -18.97 23.96 19.68
N LEU A 211 -17.85 24.53 20.16
CA LEU A 211 -16.63 24.62 19.38
C LEU A 211 -16.02 23.25 19.08
N ILE A 212 -16.09 22.32 20.02
CA ILE A 212 -15.68 20.93 19.77
C ILE A 212 -16.57 20.26 18.74
N THR A 213 -17.87 20.56 18.76
CA THR A 213 -18.80 20.08 17.72
C THR A 213 -18.47 20.66 16.34
N VAL A 214 -18.03 21.91 16.25
CA VAL A 214 -17.47 22.51 15.03
C VAL A 214 -16.25 21.71 14.56
N GLY A 215 -15.28 21.49 15.46
CA GLY A 215 -14.08 20.72 15.15
C GLY A 215 -14.42 19.32 14.62
N LYS A 216 -15.30 18.61 15.30
CA LYS A 216 -15.79 17.27 14.89
C LYS A 216 -16.52 17.28 13.54
N MET A 217 -17.32 18.31 13.27
CA MET A 217 -17.99 18.44 11.97
C MET A 217 -16.99 18.69 10.84
N LEU A 218 -15.99 19.55 11.05
CA LEU A 218 -14.94 19.79 10.07
C LEU A 218 -14.10 18.54 9.85
N GLU A 219 -13.80 17.80 10.91
CA GLU A 219 -13.14 16.49 10.86
C GLU A 219 -13.93 15.50 10.01
N ALA A 220 -15.23 15.28 10.30
CA ALA A 220 -16.08 14.35 9.57
C ALA A 220 -16.19 14.73 8.08
N ARG A 221 -16.39 16.03 7.78
CA ARG A 221 -16.42 16.52 6.39
C ARG A 221 -15.12 16.27 5.65
N SER A 222 -14.00 16.40 6.32
CA SER A 222 -12.68 16.22 5.74
C SER A 222 -12.37 14.74 5.53
N LYS A 223 -12.76 13.87 6.45
CA LYS A 223 -12.74 12.40 6.27
C LYS A 223 -13.56 12.00 5.03
N GLY A 224 -14.74 12.58 4.85
CA GLY A 224 -15.58 12.35 3.66
C GLY A 224 -14.86 12.70 2.36
N LYS A 225 -14.12 13.81 2.31
CA LYS A 225 -13.33 14.20 1.13
C LYS A 225 -12.12 13.30 0.85
N THR A 226 -11.49 12.73 1.87
CA THR A 226 -10.35 11.82 1.68
C THR A 226 -10.79 10.47 1.11
N THR A 227 -12.04 10.05 1.31
CA THR A 227 -12.61 8.84 0.69
C THR A 227 -13.16 9.07 -0.72
N ASP A 228 -13.14 10.29 -1.23
CA ASP A 228 -13.74 10.59 -2.55
C ASP A 228 -13.00 9.94 -3.71
N ALA A 229 -11.69 9.70 -3.62
CA ALA A 229 -10.92 8.97 -4.62
C ALA A 229 -11.44 7.52 -4.74
N LEU A 230 -11.63 6.82 -3.62
CA LEU A 230 -12.19 5.47 -3.58
C LEU A 230 -13.63 5.44 -4.10
N LYS A 231 -14.46 6.41 -3.69
CA LYS A 231 -15.84 6.54 -4.21
C LYS A 231 -15.88 6.79 -5.72
N SER A 232 -14.89 7.51 -6.24
CA SER A 232 -14.80 7.78 -7.68
C SER A 232 -14.49 6.50 -8.45
N LEU A 233 -13.57 5.66 -7.96
CA LEU A 233 -13.28 4.34 -8.55
C LEU A 233 -14.52 3.43 -8.50
N MET A 234 -15.19 3.34 -7.36
CA MET A 234 -16.41 2.52 -7.21
C MET A 234 -17.56 2.97 -8.11
N LYS A 235 -17.65 4.26 -8.45
CA LYS A 235 -18.69 4.77 -9.37
C LYS A 235 -18.45 4.40 -10.82
N LEU A 236 -17.23 3.99 -11.19
CA LEU A 236 -16.89 3.58 -12.55
C LEU A 236 -17.36 2.16 -12.86
N ALA A 237 -17.58 1.34 -11.83
CA ALA A 237 -18.12 -0.01 -12.00
C ALA A 237 -19.52 0.03 -12.61
N PRO A 238 -19.75 -0.58 -13.79
CA PRO A 238 -21.05 -0.75 -14.37
C PRO A 238 -21.96 -1.57 -13.45
N LYS A 239 -23.26 -1.32 -13.50
CA LYS A 239 -24.23 -2.09 -12.72
C LYS A 239 -24.87 -3.22 -13.51
N THR A 240 -24.83 -3.10 -14.82
CA THR A 240 -25.41 -4.06 -15.76
C THR A 240 -24.41 -4.38 -16.86
N ALA A 241 -24.57 -5.53 -17.48
CA ALA A 241 -23.83 -6.01 -18.65
C ALA A 241 -24.81 -6.53 -19.70
N VAL A 242 -24.49 -6.37 -20.98
CA VAL A 242 -25.24 -6.99 -22.08
C VAL A 242 -24.54 -8.30 -22.45
N VAL A 243 -25.16 -9.41 -22.12
CA VAL A 243 -24.63 -10.77 -22.36
C VAL A 243 -25.38 -11.42 -23.52
N ILE A 244 -24.69 -12.20 -24.35
CA ILE A 244 -25.30 -12.98 -25.43
C ILE A 244 -25.70 -14.34 -24.88
N HIS A 245 -26.99 -14.59 -24.79
CA HIS A 245 -27.53 -15.90 -24.45
C HIS A 245 -28.45 -16.40 -25.57
N ASN A 246 -28.20 -17.56 -26.14
CA ASN A 246 -28.95 -18.14 -27.27
C ASN A 246 -29.08 -17.15 -28.46
N GLU A 247 -27.95 -16.53 -28.85
CA GLU A 247 -27.88 -15.52 -29.94
C GLU A 247 -28.67 -14.23 -29.73
N GLN A 248 -29.21 -14.00 -28.52
CA GLN A 248 -29.91 -12.76 -28.16
C GLN A 248 -29.09 -11.96 -27.14
N GLU A 249 -29.05 -10.62 -27.34
CA GLU A 249 -28.51 -9.68 -26.39
C GLU A 249 -29.48 -9.49 -25.23
N ILE A 250 -29.09 -9.83 -24.02
CA ILE A 250 -29.89 -9.70 -22.80
C ILE A 250 -29.11 -8.84 -21.81
N GLU A 251 -29.76 -7.79 -21.31
CA GLU A 251 -29.17 -6.98 -20.21
C GLU A 251 -29.38 -7.69 -18.87
N VAL A 252 -28.30 -7.97 -18.18
CA VAL A 252 -28.29 -8.65 -16.89
C VAL A 252 -27.56 -7.79 -15.83
N GLY A 253 -27.85 -8.03 -14.56
CA GLY A 253 -27.05 -7.46 -13.46
C GLY A 253 -25.62 -7.96 -13.51
N ILE A 254 -24.66 -7.10 -13.13
CA ILE A 254 -23.24 -7.47 -13.17
C ILE A 254 -22.93 -8.73 -12.34
N GLU A 255 -23.71 -8.96 -11.28
CA GLU A 255 -23.57 -10.12 -10.37
C GLU A 255 -24.00 -11.46 -11.03
N GLN A 256 -24.68 -11.39 -12.19
CA GLN A 256 -25.17 -12.54 -12.95
C GLN A 256 -24.23 -12.93 -14.11
N VAL A 257 -23.19 -12.17 -14.33
CA VAL A 257 -22.17 -12.49 -15.34
C VAL A 257 -21.22 -13.53 -14.79
N HIS A 258 -20.98 -14.60 -15.54
CA HIS A 258 -20.08 -15.70 -15.19
C HIS A 258 -18.85 -15.71 -16.10
N GLN A 259 -17.79 -16.33 -15.62
CA GLN A 259 -16.60 -16.55 -16.45
C GLN A 259 -16.96 -17.42 -17.66
N GLY A 260 -16.50 -16.99 -18.85
CA GLY A 260 -16.82 -17.62 -20.13
C GLY A 260 -18.07 -17.07 -20.80
N ASP A 261 -18.86 -16.19 -20.16
CA ASP A 261 -19.98 -15.51 -20.80
C ASP A 261 -19.48 -14.55 -21.88
N ILE A 262 -20.22 -14.48 -22.99
CA ILE A 262 -19.92 -13.52 -24.06
C ILE A 262 -20.73 -12.27 -23.83
N PHE A 263 -20.04 -11.15 -23.62
CA PHE A 263 -20.67 -9.85 -23.43
C PHE A 263 -20.35 -8.88 -24.59
N VAL A 264 -21.22 -7.89 -24.72
CA VAL A 264 -21.15 -6.89 -25.78
C VAL A 264 -20.96 -5.52 -25.19
N VAL A 265 -20.13 -4.69 -25.84
CA VAL A 265 -19.90 -3.31 -25.45
C VAL A 265 -19.99 -2.40 -26.66
N LYS A 266 -20.91 -1.46 -26.61
CA LYS A 266 -21.16 -0.47 -27.68
C LYS A 266 -20.27 0.76 -27.47
N PRO A 267 -20.05 1.56 -28.51
CA PRO A 267 -19.37 2.86 -28.35
C PRO A 267 -20.02 3.74 -27.28
N GLY A 268 -19.21 4.30 -26.38
CA GLY A 268 -19.68 5.11 -25.26
C GLY A 268 -20.04 4.33 -23.99
N GLU A 269 -19.97 3.01 -24.00
CA GLU A 269 -20.24 2.17 -22.83
C GLU A 269 -18.94 1.77 -22.12
N ASN A 270 -19.04 1.54 -20.83
CA ASN A 270 -17.93 0.99 -20.05
C ASN A 270 -17.90 -0.53 -20.15
N ILE A 271 -16.69 -1.10 -20.18
CA ILE A 271 -16.48 -2.55 -20.11
C ILE A 271 -17.01 -3.05 -18.75
N PRO A 272 -17.92 -4.06 -18.75
CA PRO A 272 -18.58 -4.50 -17.52
C PRO A 272 -17.70 -5.36 -16.62
N VAL A 273 -16.96 -6.32 -17.20
CA VAL A 273 -16.07 -7.26 -16.53
C VAL A 273 -14.77 -7.40 -17.32
N ASP A 274 -13.73 -7.96 -16.73
CA ASP A 274 -12.49 -8.25 -17.48
C ASP A 274 -12.74 -9.35 -18.51
N GLY A 275 -12.16 -9.21 -19.69
CA GLY A 275 -12.35 -10.16 -20.77
C GLY A 275 -11.31 -10.08 -21.86
N ILE A 276 -11.51 -10.92 -22.90
CA ILE A 276 -10.70 -10.95 -24.13
C ILE A 276 -11.63 -10.64 -25.31
N ILE A 277 -11.19 -9.79 -26.23
CA ILE A 277 -11.94 -9.47 -27.43
C ILE A 277 -11.98 -10.68 -28.34
N ILE A 278 -13.17 -11.22 -28.61
CA ILE A 278 -13.40 -12.34 -29.56
C ILE A 278 -13.61 -11.76 -30.96
N LYS A 279 -14.29 -10.60 -31.05
CA LYS A 279 -14.62 -9.98 -32.34
C LYS A 279 -14.75 -8.47 -32.19
N GLY A 280 -14.13 -7.77 -33.14
CA GLY A 280 -14.19 -6.31 -33.25
C GLY A 280 -12.86 -5.67 -32.87
N ASN A 281 -12.74 -4.40 -33.21
CA ASN A 281 -11.64 -3.54 -32.86
C ASN A 281 -12.17 -2.20 -32.37
N SER A 282 -11.50 -1.61 -31.39
CA SER A 282 -11.86 -0.30 -30.86
C SER A 282 -10.71 0.37 -30.12
N ALA A 283 -10.79 1.68 -29.95
CA ALA A 283 -9.94 2.42 -29.03
C ALA A 283 -10.60 2.45 -27.63
N LEU A 284 -9.90 1.98 -26.60
CA LEU A 284 -10.38 1.99 -25.22
C LEU A 284 -9.70 3.08 -24.41
N ASN A 285 -10.50 3.88 -23.72
CA ASN A 285 -9.98 4.85 -22.75
C ASN A 285 -9.80 4.16 -21.39
N GLU A 286 -8.57 3.85 -21.05
CA GLU A 286 -8.17 3.17 -19.81
C GLU A 286 -7.81 4.15 -18.69
N SER A 287 -8.08 5.46 -18.86
CA SER A 287 -7.68 6.51 -17.91
C SER A 287 -8.22 6.32 -16.48
N ALA A 288 -9.31 5.59 -16.36
CA ALA A 288 -9.91 5.25 -15.07
C ALA A 288 -9.01 4.35 -14.20
N LEU A 289 -8.26 3.44 -14.83
CA LEU A 289 -7.37 2.46 -14.17
C LEU A 289 -5.91 2.90 -14.26
N THR A 290 -5.47 3.38 -15.41
CA THR A 290 -4.08 3.73 -15.67
C THR A 290 -3.75 5.20 -15.42
N GLY A 291 -4.77 6.07 -15.44
CA GLY A 291 -4.59 7.53 -15.40
C GLY A 291 -4.10 8.14 -16.71
N GLU A 292 -4.06 7.37 -17.84
CA GLU A 292 -3.67 7.86 -19.15
C GLU A 292 -4.89 8.28 -19.96
N SER A 293 -4.86 9.51 -20.48
CA SER A 293 -6.00 10.05 -21.24
C SER A 293 -5.99 9.64 -22.70
N ILE A 294 -4.91 9.05 -23.21
CA ILE A 294 -4.81 8.63 -24.63
C ILE A 294 -5.46 7.25 -24.74
N PRO A 295 -6.50 7.09 -25.57
CA PRO A 295 -7.12 5.80 -25.81
C PRO A 295 -6.12 4.81 -26.42
N VAL A 296 -6.23 3.54 -26.03
CA VAL A 296 -5.39 2.44 -26.51
C VAL A 296 -6.16 1.64 -27.53
N ASP A 297 -5.60 1.45 -28.73
CA ASP A 297 -6.22 0.61 -29.75
C ASP A 297 -6.14 -0.86 -29.33
N LYS A 298 -7.29 -1.54 -29.41
CA LYS A 298 -7.49 -2.96 -29.06
C LYS A 298 -8.11 -3.70 -30.23
N LYS A 299 -7.64 -4.91 -30.48
CA LYS A 299 -8.06 -5.81 -31.54
C LYS A 299 -8.45 -7.20 -31.00
N GLU A 300 -8.93 -8.05 -31.84
CA GLU A 300 -9.24 -9.45 -31.50
C GLU A 300 -8.04 -10.13 -30.84
N GLY A 301 -8.29 -10.82 -29.74
CA GLY A 301 -7.27 -11.44 -28.87
C GLY A 301 -6.72 -10.56 -27.76
N ASP A 302 -6.96 -9.24 -27.78
CA ASP A 302 -6.47 -8.34 -26.73
C ASP A 302 -7.37 -8.39 -25.48
N ALA A 303 -6.73 -8.24 -24.32
CA ALA A 303 -7.43 -8.15 -23.04
C ALA A 303 -8.07 -6.79 -22.84
N VAL A 304 -9.24 -6.78 -22.22
CA VAL A 304 -9.99 -5.59 -21.80
C VAL A 304 -10.29 -5.66 -20.30
N SER A 305 -10.25 -4.51 -19.63
CA SER A 305 -10.46 -4.41 -18.18
C SER A 305 -11.76 -3.71 -17.83
N ALA A 306 -12.41 -4.17 -16.78
CA ALA A 306 -13.63 -3.56 -16.24
C ALA A 306 -13.48 -2.05 -16.00
N ALA A 307 -14.55 -1.29 -16.21
CA ALA A 307 -14.65 0.16 -16.08
C ALA A 307 -13.83 1.00 -17.09
N THR A 308 -13.15 0.40 -18.07
CA THR A 308 -12.58 1.14 -19.19
C THR A 308 -13.68 1.53 -20.19
N LEU A 309 -13.56 2.70 -20.82
CA LEU A 309 -14.57 3.24 -21.71
C LEU A 309 -14.29 2.86 -23.16
N ASN A 310 -15.23 2.19 -23.80
CA ASN A 310 -15.19 1.92 -25.24
C ASN A 310 -15.52 3.21 -26.03
N THR A 311 -14.58 3.70 -26.86
CA THR A 311 -14.77 4.99 -27.53
C THR A 311 -15.33 4.91 -28.96
N SER A 312 -15.10 3.82 -29.69
CA SER A 312 -15.39 3.83 -31.13
C SER A 312 -16.07 2.58 -31.69
N GLY A 313 -15.52 1.38 -31.45
CA GLY A 313 -15.94 0.13 -32.07
C GLY A 313 -17.03 -0.64 -31.30
N TYR A 314 -17.70 -1.57 -31.99
CA TYR A 314 -18.54 -2.55 -31.33
C TYR A 314 -17.67 -3.77 -30.98
N LEU A 315 -17.64 -4.15 -29.70
CA LEU A 315 -16.83 -5.23 -29.20
C LEU A 315 -17.70 -6.40 -28.73
N LYS A 316 -17.28 -7.61 -29.07
CA LYS A 316 -17.72 -8.85 -28.41
C LYS A 316 -16.54 -9.41 -27.63
N CYS A 317 -16.73 -9.62 -26.34
CA CYS A 317 -15.69 -10.09 -25.44
C CYS A 317 -16.14 -11.32 -24.68
N GLU A 318 -15.24 -12.21 -24.35
CA GLU A 318 -15.43 -13.33 -23.43
C GLU A 318 -14.97 -12.92 -22.03
N ALA A 319 -15.80 -13.11 -21.02
CA ALA A 319 -15.48 -12.79 -19.64
C ALA A 319 -14.42 -13.72 -19.09
N THR A 320 -13.30 -13.16 -18.64
CA THR A 320 -12.18 -13.90 -18.02
C THR A 320 -12.18 -13.81 -16.52
N ARG A 321 -12.54 -12.63 -15.95
CA ARG A 321 -12.65 -12.39 -14.52
C ARG A 321 -13.93 -11.63 -14.22
N VAL A 322 -14.64 -12.07 -13.19
CA VAL A 322 -15.97 -11.53 -12.82
C VAL A 322 -16.05 -11.23 -11.32
N GLY A 323 -16.97 -10.38 -10.91
CA GLY A 323 -17.23 -10.10 -9.51
C GLY A 323 -16.03 -9.49 -8.77
N GLU A 324 -15.63 -10.12 -7.68
CA GLU A 324 -14.51 -9.67 -6.83
C GLU A 324 -13.14 -9.85 -7.50
N ASP A 325 -13.03 -10.74 -8.49
CA ASP A 325 -11.78 -11.05 -9.19
C ASP A 325 -11.46 -10.06 -10.33
N THR A 326 -12.37 -9.15 -10.68
CA THR A 326 -12.09 -8.14 -11.69
C THR A 326 -10.96 -7.21 -11.25
N THR A 327 -10.16 -6.74 -12.21
CA THR A 327 -9.06 -5.80 -11.98
C THR A 327 -9.52 -4.58 -11.18
N LEU A 328 -10.69 -4.02 -11.51
CA LEU A 328 -11.26 -2.89 -10.76
C LEU A 328 -11.57 -3.26 -9.30
N SER A 329 -12.18 -4.42 -9.05
CA SER A 329 -12.50 -4.89 -7.70
C SER A 329 -11.24 -5.12 -6.86
N GLN A 330 -10.20 -5.70 -7.43
CA GLN A 330 -8.90 -5.88 -6.78
C GLN A 330 -8.25 -4.53 -6.44
N ILE A 331 -8.33 -3.54 -7.33
CA ILE A 331 -7.86 -2.17 -7.06
C ILE A 331 -8.61 -1.56 -5.87
N ILE A 332 -9.93 -1.62 -5.87
CA ILE A 332 -10.78 -1.12 -4.79
C ILE A 332 -10.43 -1.81 -3.47
N GLN A 333 -10.23 -3.13 -3.50
CA GLN A 333 -9.85 -3.91 -2.33
C GLN A 333 -8.47 -3.49 -1.80
N MET A 334 -7.45 -3.38 -2.65
CA MET A 334 -6.11 -2.94 -2.26
C MET A 334 -6.13 -1.54 -1.59
N VAL A 335 -6.87 -0.59 -2.16
CA VAL A 335 -7.00 0.76 -1.56
C VAL A 335 -7.76 0.71 -0.23
N SER A 336 -8.76 -0.16 -0.11
CA SER A 336 -9.51 -0.37 1.14
C SER A 336 -8.63 -0.99 2.23
N ASP A 337 -7.83 -2.01 1.88
CA ASP A 337 -6.91 -2.70 2.79
C ASP A 337 -5.80 -1.77 3.26
N ALA A 338 -5.24 -0.97 2.35
CA ALA A 338 -4.28 0.06 2.73
C ALA A 338 -4.86 1.09 3.71
N ALA A 339 -6.13 1.45 3.56
CA ALA A 339 -6.81 2.35 4.49
C ALA A 339 -7.13 1.69 5.85
N ALA A 340 -7.26 0.36 5.89
CA ALA A 340 -7.52 -0.40 7.12
C ALA A 340 -6.24 -0.69 7.92
N THR A 341 -5.07 -0.69 7.29
CA THR A 341 -3.79 -0.94 7.95
C THR A 341 -3.22 0.32 8.61
N LYS A 342 -2.32 0.14 9.58
CA LYS A 342 -1.63 1.25 10.25
C LYS A 342 -0.14 1.24 9.95
N ALA A 343 0.36 2.37 9.49
CA ALA A 343 1.78 2.62 9.37
C ALA A 343 2.49 2.62 10.74
N PRO A 344 3.77 2.23 10.83
CA PRO A 344 4.55 2.25 12.06
C PRO A 344 4.51 3.61 12.78
N ILE A 345 4.60 4.71 12.04
CA ILE A 345 4.53 6.07 12.60
C ILE A 345 3.17 6.36 13.27
N ALA A 346 2.08 5.78 12.76
CA ALA A 346 0.75 5.92 13.36
C ALA A 346 0.67 5.18 14.71
N LYS A 347 1.29 3.99 14.82
CA LYS A 347 1.36 3.23 16.08
C LYS A 347 2.10 4.01 17.17
N VAL A 348 3.18 4.72 16.82
CA VAL A 348 3.91 5.61 17.74
C VAL A 348 3.03 6.77 18.19
N ALA A 349 2.33 7.43 17.28
CA ALA A 349 1.43 8.53 17.60
C ALA A 349 0.27 8.09 18.53
N ASP A 350 -0.29 6.91 18.29
CA ASP A 350 -1.34 6.33 19.14
C ASP A 350 -0.84 6.02 20.56
N LYS A 351 0.37 5.47 20.70
CA LYS A 351 1.00 5.21 22.00
C LYS A 351 1.22 6.50 22.79
N VAL A 352 1.72 7.53 22.13
CA VAL A 352 1.88 8.87 22.73
C VAL A 352 0.52 9.43 23.17
N SER A 353 -0.51 9.34 22.33
CA SER A 353 -1.87 9.79 22.64
C SER A 353 -2.47 9.10 23.87
N GLY A 354 -2.17 7.81 24.05
CA GLY A 354 -2.66 7.04 25.22
C GLY A 354 -2.07 7.50 26.55
N ILE A 355 -0.82 8.00 26.57
CA ILE A 355 -0.15 8.53 27.76
C ILE A 355 -0.54 10.00 27.98
N PHE A 356 -0.77 10.74 26.91
CA PHE A 356 -0.99 12.18 26.92
C PHE A 356 -2.21 12.58 27.74
N VAL A 357 -3.36 11.93 27.56
CA VAL A 357 -4.61 12.31 28.24
C VAL A 357 -4.53 12.17 29.77
N PRO A 358 -4.06 11.05 30.35
CA PRO A 358 -3.82 10.97 31.79
C PRO A 358 -2.86 12.05 32.31
N THR A 359 -1.77 12.29 31.58
CA THR A 359 -0.77 13.31 31.95
C THR A 359 -1.38 14.70 32.02
N VAL A 360 -2.22 15.07 31.06
CA VAL A 360 -2.92 16.35 31.03
C VAL A 360 -3.88 16.51 32.21
N ILE A 361 -4.59 15.45 32.61
CA ILE A 361 -5.46 15.48 33.80
C ILE A 361 -4.62 15.77 35.05
N CYS A 362 -3.46 15.11 35.19
CA CYS A 362 -2.54 15.38 36.30
C CYS A 362 -2.04 16.84 36.28
N ILE A 363 -1.65 17.37 35.10
CA ILE A 363 -1.21 18.78 34.95
C ILE A 363 -2.34 19.73 35.33
N ALA A 364 -3.59 19.48 34.93
CA ALA A 364 -4.71 20.32 35.26
C ALA A 364 -4.96 20.35 36.77
N ILE A 365 -4.93 19.20 37.44
CA ILE A 365 -5.07 19.11 38.90
C ILE A 365 -3.92 19.80 39.60
N ALA A 366 -2.68 19.59 39.19
CA ALA A 366 -1.51 20.25 39.72
C ALA A 366 -1.60 21.78 39.55
N THR A 367 -2.06 22.26 38.40
CA THR A 367 -2.29 23.69 38.13
C THR A 367 -3.30 24.28 39.13
N MET A 368 -4.40 23.58 39.37
CA MET A 368 -5.41 24.03 40.34
C MET A 368 -4.80 24.12 41.75
N ILE A 369 -4.09 23.10 42.18
CA ILE A 369 -3.47 23.07 43.53
C ILE A 369 -2.45 24.20 43.66
N ILE A 370 -1.59 24.41 42.68
CA ILE A 370 -0.57 25.48 42.69
C ILE A 370 -1.22 26.85 42.85
N TRP A 371 -2.27 27.16 42.07
CA TRP A 371 -2.94 28.45 42.15
C TRP A 371 -3.68 28.67 43.49
N LEU A 372 -4.24 27.61 44.09
CA LEU A 372 -4.81 27.67 45.43
C LEU A 372 -3.74 27.96 46.50
N LEU A 373 -2.56 27.31 46.40
CA LEU A 373 -1.42 27.55 47.30
C LEU A 373 -0.83 28.96 47.13
N VAL A 374 -0.90 29.52 45.94
CA VAL A 374 -0.51 30.93 45.68
C VAL A 374 -1.55 31.95 46.24
N GLY A 375 -2.70 31.46 46.78
CA GLY A 375 -3.71 32.32 47.40
C GLY A 375 -4.74 32.89 46.41
N GLN A 376 -4.84 32.34 45.18
CA GLN A 376 -5.90 32.75 44.25
C GLN A 376 -7.24 32.09 44.61
N SER A 377 -8.33 32.71 44.15
CA SER A 377 -9.67 32.16 44.35
C SER A 377 -9.85 30.79 43.72
N PHE A 378 -10.75 29.99 44.30
CA PHE A 378 -11.08 28.66 43.72
C PHE A 378 -11.58 28.78 42.28
N GLY A 379 -12.41 29.77 41.98
CA GLY A 379 -12.88 30.03 40.60
C GLY A 379 -11.76 30.28 39.63
N PHE A 380 -10.73 31.08 40.03
CA PHE A 380 -9.55 31.34 39.22
C PHE A 380 -8.74 30.04 38.98
N ALA A 381 -8.46 29.28 40.04
CA ALA A 381 -7.72 28.03 39.96
C ALA A 381 -8.44 27.03 39.07
N LEU A 382 -9.76 26.88 39.24
CA LEU A 382 -10.62 26.02 38.44
C LEU A 382 -10.59 26.39 36.94
N ALA A 383 -10.72 27.69 36.64
CA ALA A 383 -10.65 28.18 35.25
C ALA A 383 -9.31 27.83 34.59
N ARG A 384 -8.19 27.90 35.32
CA ARG A 384 -6.87 27.46 34.78
C ARG A 384 -6.82 25.96 34.51
N GLY A 385 -7.29 25.15 35.47
CA GLY A 385 -7.41 23.72 35.29
C GLY A 385 -8.28 23.34 34.10
N ILE A 386 -9.45 23.95 33.94
CA ILE A 386 -10.34 23.74 32.79
C ILE A 386 -9.65 24.18 31.49
N SER A 387 -8.96 25.33 31.47
CA SER A 387 -8.23 25.79 30.29
C SER A 387 -7.17 24.78 29.84
N VAL A 388 -6.44 24.18 30.79
CA VAL A 388 -5.46 23.12 30.52
C VAL A 388 -6.16 21.88 29.92
N LEU A 389 -7.27 21.42 30.51
CA LEU A 389 -8.00 20.24 29.99
C LEU A 389 -8.47 20.46 28.54
N VAL A 390 -9.01 21.64 28.26
CA VAL A 390 -9.64 21.94 26.97
C VAL A 390 -8.61 22.14 25.88
N ILE A 391 -7.55 22.89 26.11
CA ILE A 391 -6.53 23.16 25.09
C ILE A 391 -5.74 21.91 24.74
N SER A 392 -5.62 20.98 25.66
CA SER A 392 -4.78 19.78 25.52
C SER A 392 -5.46 18.65 24.78
N CYS A 393 -6.54 18.87 24.04
CA CYS A 393 -7.16 17.80 23.28
C CYS A 393 -6.26 17.30 22.15
N PRO A 394 -5.91 16.00 22.09
CA PRO A 394 -5.06 15.45 21.04
C PRO A 394 -5.82 15.11 19.73
N CYS A 395 -6.84 15.87 19.37
CA CYS A 395 -7.70 15.62 18.21
C CYS A 395 -6.91 15.59 16.90
N ALA A 396 -6.06 16.58 16.70
CA ALA A 396 -5.22 16.70 15.50
C ALA A 396 -4.21 15.56 15.38
N LEU A 397 -3.69 15.05 16.50
CA LEU A 397 -2.71 13.97 16.54
C LEU A 397 -3.30 12.65 15.97
N GLY A 398 -4.53 12.32 16.32
CA GLY A 398 -5.20 11.12 15.83
C GLY A 398 -5.54 11.15 14.34
N LEU A 399 -5.55 12.33 13.71
CA LEU A 399 -5.82 12.51 12.28
C LEU A 399 -4.57 12.72 11.44
N ALA A 400 -3.47 13.14 12.05
CA ALA A 400 -2.26 13.57 11.38
C ALA A 400 -1.72 12.53 10.39
N THR A 401 -1.70 11.26 10.77
CA THR A 401 -1.20 10.16 9.96
C THR A 401 -2.26 9.55 9.05
N PRO A 402 -3.44 9.14 9.52
CA PRO A 402 -4.39 8.42 8.67
C PRO A 402 -4.89 9.23 7.47
N VAL A 403 -5.11 10.53 7.67
CA VAL A 403 -5.60 11.39 6.57
C VAL A 403 -4.54 11.56 5.49
N ALA A 404 -3.27 11.76 5.87
CA ALA A 404 -2.18 11.89 4.90
C ALA A 404 -1.95 10.59 4.11
N ILE A 405 -1.98 9.43 4.79
CA ILE A 405 -1.87 8.11 4.14
C ILE A 405 -3.00 7.89 3.15
N MET A 406 -4.24 8.18 3.54
CA MET A 406 -5.39 7.98 2.66
C MET A 406 -5.35 8.89 1.43
N VAL A 407 -4.93 10.15 1.59
CA VAL A 407 -4.75 11.05 0.45
C VAL A 407 -3.60 10.57 -0.43
N GLY A 408 -2.47 10.13 0.17
CA GLY A 408 -1.33 9.57 -0.54
C GLY A 408 -1.71 8.33 -1.36
N ASN A 409 -2.39 7.36 -0.74
CA ASN A 409 -2.87 6.16 -1.44
C ASN A 409 -3.87 6.50 -2.55
N GLY A 410 -4.81 7.43 -2.28
CA GLY A 410 -5.77 7.88 -3.29
C GLY A 410 -5.10 8.55 -4.49
N MET A 411 -4.03 9.32 -4.25
CA MET A 411 -3.22 9.92 -5.31
C MET A 411 -2.44 8.86 -6.09
N GLY A 412 -1.83 7.88 -5.40
CA GLY A 412 -1.17 6.74 -6.04
C GLY A 412 -2.12 5.97 -6.94
N ALA A 413 -3.25 5.53 -6.41
CA ALA A 413 -4.27 4.75 -7.14
C ALA A 413 -4.77 5.50 -8.39
N LYS A 414 -5.00 6.81 -8.30
CA LYS A 414 -5.41 7.64 -9.44
C LYS A 414 -4.39 7.65 -10.59
N HIS A 415 -3.11 7.37 -10.30
CA HIS A 415 -2.04 7.35 -11.30
C HIS A 415 -1.54 5.93 -11.59
N GLY A 416 -2.26 4.90 -11.12
CA GLY A 416 -1.90 3.51 -11.34
C GLY A 416 -0.78 2.99 -10.42
N ILE A 417 -0.50 3.68 -9.31
CA ILE A 417 0.46 3.25 -8.28
C ILE A 417 -0.31 2.84 -7.03
N MET A 418 -0.29 1.56 -6.70
CA MET A 418 -1.07 1.00 -5.60
C MET A 418 -0.19 0.48 -4.50
N PHE A 419 -0.37 0.98 -3.29
CA PHE A 419 0.26 0.47 -2.08
C PHE A 419 -0.73 -0.45 -1.37
N LYS A 420 -0.37 -1.72 -1.14
CA LYS A 420 -1.25 -2.69 -0.50
C LYS A 420 -1.54 -2.37 0.97
N THR A 421 -0.60 -1.71 1.63
CA THR A 421 -0.72 -1.37 3.05
C THR A 421 -0.21 0.04 3.34
N ALA A 422 -0.61 0.61 4.47
CA ALA A 422 -0.03 1.86 4.96
C ALA A 422 1.47 1.70 5.29
N VAL A 423 1.91 0.49 5.65
CA VAL A 423 3.33 0.16 5.86
C VAL A 423 4.09 0.26 4.54
N SER A 424 3.53 -0.31 3.47
CA SER A 424 4.14 -0.26 2.12
C SER A 424 4.34 1.19 1.67
N LEU A 425 3.34 2.06 1.89
CA LEU A 425 3.48 3.49 1.58
C LEU A 425 4.58 4.16 2.42
N GLU A 426 4.73 3.80 3.71
CA GLU A 426 5.76 4.37 4.57
C GLU A 426 7.16 3.87 4.21
N GLU A 427 7.34 2.56 4.01
CA GLU A 427 8.67 1.95 3.79
C GLU A 427 9.22 2.23 2.39
N THR A 428 8.39 2.33 1.35
CA THR A 428 8.83 2.67 -0.02
C THR A 428 9.70 3.92 -0.07
N GLY A 429 9.36 4.96 0.70
CA GLY A 429 10.13 6.21 0.76
C GLY A 429 11.49 6.09 1.44
N LYS A 430 11.71 5.02 2.21
CA LYS A 430 12.94 4.74 2.96
C LYS A 430 13.93 3.87 2.17
N THR A 431 13.58 3.43 0.97
CA THR A 431 14.41 2.60 0.09
C THR A 431 15.76 3.25 -0.16
N GLN A 432 16.84 2.47 -0.03
CA GLN A 432 18.22 2.88 -0.22
C GLN A 432 18.87 2.17 -1.41
N ILE A 433 18.45 0.93 -1.69
CA ILE A 433 18.92 0.08 -2.78
C ILE A 433 17.70 -0.38 -3.56
N ILE A 434 17.74 -0.30 -4.88
CA ILE A 434 16.73 -0.88 -5.77
C ILE A 434 17.38 -1.97 -6.60
N ALA A 435 16.82 -3.17 -6.50
CA ALA A 435 17.14 -4.27 -7.37
C ALA A 435 16.08 -4.35 -8.46
N LEU A 436 16.50 -4.26 -9.71
CA LEU A 436 15.62 -4.30 -10.89
C LEU A 436 15.82 -5.63 -11.61
N ASP A 437 14.76 -6.37 -11.88
CA ASP A 437 14.86 -7.43 -12.87
C ASP A 437 15.14 -6.83 -14.25
N LYS A 438 15.76 -7.59 -15.14
CA LYS A 438 16.00 -7.14 -16.51
C LYS A 438 14.72 -7.24 -17.35
N THR A 439 14.18 -8.45 -17.48
CA THR A 439 13.15 -8.81 -18.46
C THR A 439 11.79 -8.27 -18.02
N GLY A 440 11.06 -7.57 -18.93
CA GLY A 440 9.76 -6.98 -18.59
C GLY A 440 9.83 -5.76 -17.66
N THR A 441 10.92 -5.56 -16.94
CA THR A 441 11.15 -4.45 -16.01
C THR A 441 11.97 -3.33 -16.63
N ILE A 442 13.26 -3.55 -16.90
CA ILE A 442 14.13 -2.60 -17.61
C ILE A 442 13.87 -2.67 -19.12
N THR A 443 13.63 -3.88 -19.62
CA THR A 443 13.35 -4.15 -21.04
C THR A 443 11.86 -4.41 -21.25
N SER A 444 11.43 -4.44 -22.51
CA SER A 444 10.04 -4.66 -22.88
C SER A 444 9.52 -6.07 -22.56
N GLY A 445 10.41 -7.04 -22.38
CA GLY A 445 10.09 -8.45 -22.21
C GLY A 445 9.65 -9.13 -23.52
N LYS A 446 9.65 -8.38 -24.61
CA LYS A 446 9.30 -8.88 -25.95
C LYS A 446 10.50 -8.75 -26.87
N PRO A 447 11.14 -9.85 -27.30
CA PRO A 447 12.21 -9.80 -28.26
C PRO A 447 11.75 -9.11 -29.57
N GLN A 448 12.61 -8.28 -30.15
CA GLN A 448 12.36 -7.57 -31.40
C GLN A 448 13.57 -7.69 -32.32
N VAL A 449 13.33 -7.68 -33.62
CA VAL A 449 14.42 -7.57 -34.62
C VAL A 449 14.99 -6.16 -34.55
N THR A 450 16.26 -6.06 -34.21
CA THR A 450 16.96 -4.77 -34.07
C THR A 450 17.85 -4.45 -35.26
N ASP A 451 18.42 -5.45 -35.90
CA ASP A 451 19.31 -5.27 -37.06
C ASP A 451 19.11 -6.42 -38.05
N MET A 452 19.22 -6.07 -39.34
CA MET A 452 19.29 -7.00 -40.44
C MET A 452 20.56 -6.70 -41.21
N VAL A 453 21.39 -7.72 -41.38
CA VAL A 453 22.70 -7.60 -42.06
C VAL A 453 22.76 -8.64 -43.16
N PRO A 454 22.23 -8.35 -44.35
CA PRO A 454 22.35 -9.24 -45.53
C PRO A 454 23.76 -9.29 -46.03
N VAL A 455 24.14 -10.37 -46.70
CA VAL A 455 25.38 -10.46 -47.46
C VAL A 455 25.26 -9.68 -48.74
N GLU A 456 26.43 -9.38 -49.39
CA GLU A 456 26.48 -8.61 -50.63
C GLU A 456 25.68 -9.35 -51.73
N GLY A 457 24.73 -8.64 -52.33
CA GLY A 457 23.84 -9.15 -53.37
C GLY A 457 22.47 -9.65 -52.90
N ILE A 458 22.20 -9.72 -51.58
CA ILE A 458 20.91 -10.07 -51.00
C ILE A 458 20.29 -8.80 -50.40
N SER A 459 18.97 -8.63 -50.57
CA SER A 459 18.23 -7.53 -49.97
C SER A 459 17.76 -7.88 -48.54
N GLU A 460 17.50 -6.86 -47.72
CA GLU A 460 16.88 -7.08 -46.39
C GLU A 460 15.52 -7.77 -46.50
N GLU A 461 14.74 -7.42 -47.53
CA GLU A 461 13.42 -8.03 -47.78
C GLU A 461 13.52 -9.53 -48.11
N GLU A 462 14.52 -9.91 -48.92
CA GLU A 462 14.78 -11.31 -49.28
C GLU A 462 15.25 -12.12 -48.05
N LEU A 463 16.18 -11.58 -47.27
CA LEU A 463 16.63 -12.19 -46.00
C LEU A 463 15.45 -12.38 -45.06
N LEU A 464 14.59 -11.38 -44.88
CA LEU A 464 13.45 -11.43 -43.99
C LEU A 464 12.37 -12.37 -44.50
N SER A 465 12.14 -12.47 -45.83
CA SER A 465 11.17 -13.40 -46.41
C SER A 465 11.55 -14.85 -46.16
N ILE A 466 12.85 -15.20 -46.35
CA ILE A 466 13.36 -16.54 -46.10
C ILE A 466 13.28 -16.86 -44.59
N ALA A 467 13.70 -15.95 -43.76
CA ALA A 467 13.64 -16.11 -42.31
C ALA A 467 12.19 -16.24 -41.81
N TYR A 468 11.25 -15.44 -42.33
CA TYR A 468 9.82 -15.55 -42.04
C TYR A 468 9.25 -16.92 -42.37
N ALA A 469 9.53 -17.39 -43.63
CA ALA A 469 9.04 -18.70 -44.06
C ALA A 469 9.57 -19.82 -43.15
N LEU A 470 10.85 -19.78 -42.73
CA LEU A 470 11.45 -20.78 -41.85
C LEU A 470 10.92 -20.74 -40.43
N GLU A 471 10.80 -19.54 -39.85
CA GLU A 471 10.41 -19.31 -38.44
C GLU A 471 8.89 -19.42 -38.23
N LYS A 472 8.06 -19.35 -39.29
CA LYS A 472 6.60 -19.51 -39.21
C LYS A 472 6.16 -20.83 -38.57
N LYS A 473 7.00 -21.87 -38.63
CA LYS A 473 6.76 -23.18 -38.04
C LYS A 473 7.46 -23.41 -36.70
N SER A 474 8.14 -22.38 -36.20
CA SER A 474 8.88 -22.43 -34.94
C SER A 474 8.04 -21.83 -33.80
N GLU A 475 8.05 -22.47 -32.65
CA GLU A 475 7.42 -21.99 -31.42
C GLU A 475 8.40 -21.18 -30.54
N HIS A 476 9.62 -20.92 -31.03
CA HIS A 476 10.64 -20.25 -30.23
C HIS A 476 10.32 -18.78 -30.08
N PRO A 477 10.53 -18.15 -28.89
CA PRO A 477 10.24 -16.71 -28.67
C PRO A 477 10.95 -15.76 -29.65
N LEU A 478 12.13 -16.11 -30.14
CA LEU A 478 12.85 -15.31 -31.14
C LEU A 478 12.18 -15.38 -32.52
N ALA A 479 11.46 -16.46 -32.84
CA ALA A 479 10.67 -16.58 -34.05
C ALA A 479 9.58 -15.52 -34.12
N HIS A 480 8.87 -15.29 -33.01
CA HIS A 480 7.83 -14.27 -32.97
C HIS A 480 8.34 -12.87 -33.33
N ALA A 481 9.57 -12.52 -32.96
CA ALA A 481 10.17 -11.25 -33.30
C ALA A 481 10.37 -11.10 -34.83
N ILE A 482 10.80 -12.18 -35.49
CA ILE A 482 11.00 -12.21 -36.94
C ILE A 482 9.66 -12.16 -37.66
N LEU A 483 8.66 -12.92 -37.19
CA LEU A 483 7.31 -12.91 -37.75
C LEU A 483 6.67 -11.54 -37.63
N GLN A 484 6.74 -10.92 -36.48
CA GLN A 484 6.22 -9.56 -36.28
C GLN A 484 6.90 -8.55 -37.22
N LYS A 485 8.22 -8.61 -37.36
CA LYS A 485 8.96 -7.72 -38.26
C LYS A 485 8.57 -7.87 -39.72
N ALA A 486 8.33 -9.11 -40.13
CA ALA A 486 7.88 -9.43 -41.47
C ALA A 486 6.44 -8.91 -41.75
N GLU A 487 5.54 -9.02 -40.76
CA GLU A 487 4.19 -8.46 -40.81
C GLU A 487 4.23 -6.94 -40.93
N GLU A 488 5.07 -6.26 -40.12
CA GLU A 488 5.27 -4.81 -40.20
C GLU A 488 5.80 -4.36 -41.58
N ALA A 489 6.68 -5.18 -42.19
CA ALA A 489 7.22 -4.94 -43.53
C ALA A 489 6.25 -5.35 -44.67
N GLN A 490 5.04 -5.81 -44.32
CA GLN A 490 4.03 -6.31 -45.25
C GLN A 490 4.53 -7.42 -46.18
N ILE A 491 5.43 -8.28 -45.68
CA ILE A 491 5.90 -9.42 -46.43
C ILE A 491 4.79 -10.46 -46.48
N HIS A 492 4.29 -10.76 -47.70
CA HIS A 492 3.25 -11.76 -47.92
C HIS A 492 3.87 -13.14 -48.13
N ASP A 493 3.20 -14.14 -47.55
CA ASP A 493 3.61 -15.53 -47.51
C ASP A 493 3.53 -16.18 -48.93
N ASN A 494 4.62 -16.07 -49.69
CA ASN A 494 4.72 -16.68 -51.01
C ASN A 494 5.66 -17.90 -51.05
N LEU A 495 6.34 -18.21 -49.89
CA LEU A 495 7.32 -19.29 -49.80
C LEU A 495 6.84 -20.44 -48.92
N GLU A 496 6.56 -21.59 -49.49
CA GLU A 496 6.16 -22.81 -48.79
C GLU A 496 7.39 -23.61 -48.36
N ILE A 497 7.55 -23.83 -47.02
CA ILE A 497 8.59 -24.70 -46.47
C ILE A 497 8.12 -26.14 -46.38
N LYS A 498 8.89 -27.03 -46.98
CA LYS A 498 8.78 -28.48 -46.90
C LYS A 498 9.91 -29.08 -46.09
N ASN A 499 9.68 -30.28 -45.51
CA ASN A 499 10.70 -30.99 -44.73
C ASN A 499 11.30 -30.17 -43.57
N PHE A 500 10.44 -29.42 -42.86
CA PHE A 500 10.86 -28.62 -41.70
C PHE A 500 11.43 -29.50 -40.59
N LEU A 501 12.59 -29.15 -40.05
CA LEU A 501 13.23 -29.82 -38.94
C LEU A 501 13.77 -28.77 -37.96
N ALA A 502 13.36 -28.87 -36.68
CA ALA A 502 13.91 -28.07 -35.58
C ALA A 502 14.98 -28.91 -34.86
N VAL A 503 16.17 -28.36 -34.68
CA VAL A 503 17.27 -28.95 -33.93
C VAL A 503 17.41 -28.19 -32.62
N ALA A 504 16.96 -28.80 -31.53
CA ALA A 504 16.92 -28.15 -30.21
C ALA A 504 18.28 -27.54 -29.84
N GLY A 505 18.26 -26.26 -29.44
CA GLY A 505 19.42 -25.50 -29.00
C GLY A 505 20.38 -25.06 -30.11
N ASN A 506 20.11 -25.38 -31.38
CA ASN A 506 21.00 -25.08 -32.51
C ASN A 506 20.34 -24.25 -33.59
N GLY A 507 19.23 -24.72 -34.17
CA GLY A 507 18.59 -23.97 -35.25
C GLY A 507 17.51 -24.79 -35.99
N LEU A 508 17.11 -24.29 -37.13
CA LEU A 508 16.03 -24.76 -37.97
C LEU A 508 16.54 -25.10 -39.34
N SER A 509 15.95 -26.06 -39.99
CA SER A 509 16.18 -26.33 -41.43
C SER A 509 14.87 -26.66 -42.15
N GLY A 510 14.83 -26.38 -43.43
CA GLY A 510 13.69 -26.70 -44.29
C GLY A 510 14.04 -26.57 -45.76
N LYS A 511 13.09 -26.89 -46.65
CA LYS A 511 13.27 -26.74 -48.09
C LYS A 511 12.27 -25.75 -48.67
N ILE A 512 12.77 -24.80 -49.41
CA ILE A 512 11.99 -23.89 -50.25
C ILE A 512 12.27 -24.32 -51.70
N ASP A 513 11.25 -24.79 -52.40
CA ASP A 513 11.36 -25.36 -53.74
C ASP A 513 12.43 -26.48 -53.83
N LYS A 514 13.62 -26.16 -54.35
CA LYS A 514 14.74 -27.11 -54.50
C LYS A 514 15.90 -26.83 -53.55
N GLU A 515 15.90 -25.64 -52.89
CA GLU A 515 16.98 -25.16 -52.04
C GLU A 515 16.73 -25.50 -50.59
N THR A 516 17.80 -25.84 -49.89
CA THR A 516 17.71 -26.11 -48.43
C THR A 516 18.07 -24.85 -47.65
N VAL A 517 17.15 -24.38 -46.81
CA VAL A 517 17.37 -23.22 -45.99
C VAL A 517 17.65 -23.62 -44.55
N TYR A 518 18.56 -22.87 -43.91
CA TYR A 518 18.99 -23.06 -42.51
C TYR A 518 18.89 -21.74 -41.77
N GLY A 519 18.45 -21.79 -40.52
CA GLY A 519 18.45 -20.65 -39.63
C GLY A 519 18.89 -21.08 -38.24
N GLY A 520 19.76 -20.28 -37.56
CA GLY A 520 20.17 -20.67 -36.21
C GLY A 520 21.46 -19.97 -35.74
N ASN A 521 22.09 -20.57 -34.72
CA ASN A 521 23.33 -20.04 -34.18
C ASN A 521 24.53 -20.26 -35.12
N GLN A 522 25.62 -19.52 -34.92
CA GLN A 522 26.83 -19.60 -35.75
C GLN A 522 27.34 -21.03 -35.88
N ARG A 523 27.45 -21.79 -34.79
CA ARG A 523 27.96 -23.19 -34.79
C ARG A 523 27.11 -24.16 -35.64
N PHE A 524 25.82 -23.88 -35.68
CA PHE A 524 24.91 -24.69 -36.51
C PHE A 524 25.11 -24.40 -38.00
N ILE A 525 25.16 -23.12 -38.37
CA ILE A 525 25.29 -22.69 -39.75
C ILE A 525 26.67 -23.07 -40.35
N GLU A 526 27.77 -22.99 -39.57
CA GLU A 526 29.11 -23.39 -39.99
C GLU A 526 29.20 -24.85 -40.48
N LYS A 527 28.25 -25.70 -40.09
CA LYS A 527 28.19 -27.09 -40.56
C LYS A 527 27.68 -27.22 -42.03
N TYR A 528 26.94 -26.25 -42.48
CA TYR A 528 26.25 -26.29 -43.77
C TYR A 528 26.72 -25.20 -44.74
N ALA A 529 27.09 -24.04 -44.26
CA ALA A 529 27.50 -22.91 -45.10
C ALA A 529 28.78 -22.26 -44.62
N LYS A 530 29.55 -21.69 -45.50
CA LYS A 530 30.76 -20.90 -45.18
C LYS A 530 30.36 -19.51 -44.73
N ILE A 531 30.77 -19.13 -43.50
CA ILE A 531 30.52 -17.80 -42.99
C ILE A 531 31.72 -16.87 -43.28
N PRO A 532 31.54 -15.77 -43.97
CA PRO A 532 32.58 -14.78 -44.18
C PRO A 532 33.09 -14.21 -42.86
N LEU A 533 34.41 -13.93 -42.79
CA LEU A 533 35.03 -13.40 -41.57
C LEU A 533 34.45 -12.02 -41.15
N SER A 534 34.02 -11.22 -42.15
CA SER A 534 33.31 -9.97 -41.93
C SER A 534 32.00 -10.15 -41.18
N MET A 535 31.26 -11.20 -41.50
CA MET A 535 29.98 -11.50 -40.85
C MET A 535 30.18 -12.04 -39.44
N ILE A 536 31.23 -12.83 -39.20
CA ILE A 536 31.61 -13.27 -37.83
C ILE A 536 31.91 -12.05 -36.98
N LYS A 537 32.78 -11.15 -37.43
CA LYS A 537 33.06 -9.91 -36.71
C LYS A 537 31.80 -9.08 -36.42
N LYS A 538 30.90 -8.99 -37.40
CA LYS A 538 29.66 -8.25 -37.25
C LYS A 538 28.75 -8.90 -36.24
N SER A 539 28.65 -10.23 -36.22
CA SER A 539 27.89 -10.96 -35.18
C SER A 539 28.46 -10.76 -33.77
N GLU A 540 29.82 -10.71 -33.67
CA GLU A 540 30.47 -10.41 -32.37
C GLU A 540 30.20 -8.98 -31.91
N GLU A 541 30.18 -7.99 -32.81
CA GLU A 541 29.80 -6.62 -32.50
C GLU A 541 28.37 -6.56 -31.99
N LEU A 542 27.41 -7.21 -32.68
CA LEU A 542 26.01 -7.27 -32.27
C LEU A 542 25.84 -7.97 -30.91
N ALA A 543 26.55 -9.10 -30.71
CA ALA A 543 26.53 -9.81 -29.43
C ALA A 543 27.15 -8.97 -28.28
N ASN A 544 28.17 -8.12 -28.56
CA ASN A 544 28.73 -7.17 -27.59
C ASN A 544 27.77 -6.06 -27.21
N GLN A 545 26.76 -5.81 -28.06
CA GLN A 545 25.68 -4.88 -27.77
C GLN A 545 24.50 -5.52 -26.99
N GLY A 546 24.61 -6.82 -26.62
CA GLY A 546 23.57 -7.54 -25.92
C GLY A 546 22.50 -8.13 -26.84
N LYS A 547 22.73 -8.15 -28.15
CA LYS A 547 21.82 -8.72 -29.15
C LYS A 547 22.14 -10.19 -29.43
N THR A 548 21.15 -10.96 -29.86
CA THR A 548 21.30 -12.37 -30.27
C THR A 548 21.33 -12.45 -31.80
N PRO A 549 22.52 -12.64 -32.43
CA PRO A 549 22.61 -12.79 -33.88
C PRO A 549 22.17 -14.21 -34.29
N LEU A 550 21.19 -14.28 -35.18
CA LEU A 550 20.73 -15.49 -35.86
C LEU A 550 21.21 -15.45 -37.29
N PHE A 551 21.90 -16.51 -37.70
CA PHE A 551 22.44 -16.67 -39.06
C PHE A 551 21.44 -17.43 -39.94
N PHE A 552 21.32 -16.99 -41.18
CA PHE A 552 20.47 -17.63 -42.19
C PHE A 552 21.30 -17.99 -43.40
N ALA A 553 21.10 -19.22 -43.94
CA ALA A 553 21.81 -19.72 -45.09
C ALA A 553 20.87 -20.43 -46.05
N CYS A 554 21.19 -20.37 -47.32
CA CYS A 554 20.55 -21.14 -48.40
C CYS A 554 21.60 -22.05 -49.06
N ASP A 555 21.34 -23.36 -49.03
CA ASP A 555 22.31 -24.42 -49.39
C ASP A 555 23.69 -24.19 -48.71
N GLU A 556 24.77 -23.95 -49.43
CA GLU A 556 26.10 -23.74 -48.87
C GLU A 556 26.48 -22.26 -48.68
N GLN A 557 25.55 -21.32 -48.95
CA GLN A 557 25.80 -19.89 -48.91
C GLN A 557 25.08 -19.18 -47.77
N LEU A 558 25.82 -18.34 -47.02
CA LEU A 558 25.21 -17.46 -46.04
C LEU A 558 24.38 -16.41 -46.76
N ILE A 559 23.14 -16.14 -46.30
CA ILE A 559 22.26 -15.09 -46.81
C ILE A 559 22.42 -13.84 -45.94
N GLY A 560 22.52 -14.00 -44.62
CA GLY A 560 22.68 -12.83 -43.73
C GLY A 560 22.52 -13.21 -42.24
N ILE A 561 22.50 -12.13 -41.43
CA ILE A 561 22.28 -12.20 -39.98
C ILE A 561 21.09 -11.34 -39.63
N ILE A 562 20.19 -11.86 -38.82
CA ILE A 562 19.12 -11.11 -38.16
C ILE A 562 19.44 -11.08 -36.67
N ALA A 563 19.59 -9.88 -36.09
CA ALA A 563 19.82 -9.73 -34.66
C ALA A 563 18.50 -9.46 -33.95
N VAL A 564 18.25 -10.23 -32.90
CA VAL A 564 17.08 -10.08 -32.06
C VAL A 564 17.52 -9.73 -30.65
N ALA A 565 16.85 -8.78 -30.01
CA ALA A 565 17.09 -8.41 -28.64
C ALA A 565 15.81 -8.02 -27.91
N ASP A 566 15.83 -8.17 -26.62
CA ASP A 566 14.82 -7.57 -25.73
C ASP A 566 15.23 -6.11 -25.49
N VAL A 567 14.45 -5.20 -26.04
CA VAL A 567 14.79 -3.78 -26.13
C VAL A 567 14.50 -3.08 -24.80
N ILE A 568 15.43 -2.19 -24.38
CA ILE A 568 15.24 -1.34 -23.19
C ILE A 568 14.06 -0.41 -23.43
N LYS A 569 13.18 -0.29 -22.42
CA LYS A 569 12.06 0.67 -22.47
C LYS A 569 12.61 2.11 -22.54
N GLU A 570 11.94 2.97 -23.26
CA GLU A 570 12.38 4.36 -23.49
C GLU A 570 12.55 5.15 -22.19
N ASP A 571 11.73 4.86 -21.19
CA ASP A 571 11.74 5.55 -19.89
C ASP A 571 12.77 4.98 -18.90
N SER A 572 13.31 3.78 -19.13
CA SER A 572 14.20 3.10 -18.19
C SER A 572 15.48 3.86 -17.86
N PRO A 573 16.25 4.41 -18.83
CA PRO A 573 17.46 5.15 -18.50
C PRO A 573 17.18 6.42 -17.68
N GLN A 574 16.06 7.10 -17.98
CA GLN A 574 15.66 8.30 -17.24
C GLN A 574 15.21 7.92 -15.82
N ALA A 575 14.45 6.86 -15.65
CA ALA A 575 14.01 6.36 -14.34
C ALA A 575 15.19 5.97 -13.44
N VAL A 576 16.17 5.24 -14.00
CA VAL A 576 17.42 4.90 -13.30
C VAL A 576 18.15 6.14 -12.83
N LYS A 577 18.32 7.13 -13.71
CA LYS A 577 18.98 8.40 -13.37
C LYS A 577 18.24 9.16 -12.27
N GLU A 578 16.90 9.16 -12.30
CA GLU A 578 16.09 9.79 -11.25
C GLU A 578 16.27 9.10 -9.89
N LEU A 579 16.32 7.78 -9.86
CA LEU A 579 16.59 7.01 -8.64
C LEU A 579 17.99 7.33 -8.06
N GLN A 580 19.00 7.40 -8.92
CA GLN A 580 20.36 7.79 -8.53
C GLN A 580 20.41 9.23 -7.99
N ASN A 581 19.67 10.16 -8.61
CA ASN A 581 19.52 11.54 -8.11
C ASN A 581 18.90 11.61 -6.73
N MET A 582 18.00 10.66 -6.38
CA MET A 582 17.44 10.52 -5.05
C MET A 582 18.41 9.91 -4.02
N GLY A 583 19.64 9.54 -4.44
CA GLY A 583 20.64 8.89 -3.61
C GLY A 583 20.44 7.40 -3.42
N ILE A 584 19.65 6.76 -4.28
CA ILE A 584 19.33 5.33 -4.25
C ILE A 584 20.31 4.62 -5.18
N ARG A 585 20.85 3.47 -4.74
CA ARG A 585 21.69 2.61 -5.56
C ARG A 585 20.83 1.67 -6.40
N VAL A 586 21.13 1.59 -7.69
CA VAL A 586 20.36 0.80 -8.65
C VAL A 586 21.18 -0.41 -9.09
N VAL A 587 20.67 -1.61 -8.84
CA VAL A 587 21.30 -2.89 -9.16
C VAL A 587 20.39 -3.63 -10.14
N MET A 588 20.94 -4.10 -11.24
CA MET A 588 20.22 -4.96 -12.19
C MET A 588 20.51 -6.43 -11.89
N LEU A 589 19.46 -7.25 -11.79
CA LEU A 589 19.54 -8.70 -11.66
C LEU A 589 19.10 -9.35 -12.97
N THR A 590 19.83 -10.37 -13.45
CA THR A 590 19.45 -11.10 -14.65
C THR A 590 20.05 -12.51 -14.68
N GLY A 591 19.34 -13.45 -15.29
CA GLY A 591 19.85 -14.78 -15.64
C GLY A 591 20.76 -14.81 -16.88
N ASP A 592 20.87 -13.70 -17.61
CA ASP A 592 21.73 -13.59 -18.79
C ASP A 592 23.21 -13.79 -18.46
N ASN A 593 23.98 -14.14 -19.49
CA ASN A 593 25.43 -14.14 -19.38
C ASN A 593 25.99 -12.73 -19.08
N GLU A 594 27.14 -12.68 -18.48
CA GLU A 594 27.78 -11.45 -18.00
C GLU A 594 28.01 -10.41 -19.10
N ARG A 595 28.28 -10.83 -20.33
CA ARG A 595 28.49 -9.95 -21.48
C ARG A 595 27.23 -9.18 -21.87
N THR A 596 26.14 -9.90 -22.05
CA THR A 596 24.83 -9.30 -22.37
C THR A 596 24.33 -8.43 -21.21
N ALA A 597 24.45 -8.91 -19.99
CA ALA A 597 24.03 -8.18 -18.81
C ALA A 597 24.75 -6.85 -18.63
N LYS A 598 26.08 -6.83 -18.80
CA LYS A 598 26.88 -5.60 -18.74
C LYS A 598 26.54 -4.61 -19.87
N ALA A 599 26.24 -5.12 -21.08
CA ALA A 599 25.85 -4.27 -22.19
C ALA A 599 24.52 -3.55 -21.89
N ILE A 600 23.50 -4.28 -21.44
CA ILE A 600 22.20 -3.73 -21.08
C ILE A 600 22.29 -2.83 -19.85
N GLY A 601 23.02 -3.22 -18.82
CA GLY A 601 23.22 -2.41 -17.62
C GLY A 601 23.89 -1.07 -17.91
N LYS A 602 24.86 -1.04 -18.84
CA LYS A 602 25.50 0.19 -19.32
C LYS A 602 24.53 1.09 -20.08
N GLN A 603 23.67 0.51 -20.92
CA GLN A 603 22.67 1.27 -21.65
C GLN A 603 21.59 1.84 -20.73
N ALA A 604 21.16 1.07 -19.74
CA ALA A 604 20.19 1.49 -18.73
C ALA A 604 20.80 2.49 -17.71
N GLY A 605 22.13 2.50 -17.55
CA GLY A 605 22.85 3.39 -16.65
C GLY A 605 22.82 2.94 -15.18
N VAL A 606 22.62 1.64 -14.89
CA VAL A 606 22.58 1.12 -13.52
C VAL A 606 23.96 1.17 -12.83
N ASP A 607 23.99 1.25 -11.50
CA ASP A 607 25.24 1.31 -10.74
C ASP A 607 25.98 -0.05 -10.74
N HIS A 608 25.24 -1.16 -10.60
CA HIS A 608 25.79 -2.52 -10.55
C HIS A 608 24.94 -3.49 -11.37
N VAL A 609 25.60 -4.55 -11.85
CA VAL A 609 24.97 -5.62 -12.63
C VAL A 609 25.34 -6.96 -11.99
N ILE A 610 24.35 -7.77 -11.68
CA ILE A 610 24.52 -9.13 -11.18
C ILE A 610 23.95 -10.08 -12.23
N ALA A 611 24.83 -10.78 -12.94
CA ALA A 611 24.51 -11.63 -14.07
C ALA A 611 24.52 -13.11 -13.69
N GLY A 612 23.87 -13.97 -14.50
CA GLY A 612 23.86 -15.42 -14.31
C GLY A 612 23.07 -15.89 -13.09
N VAL A 613 22.14 -15.07 -12.60
CA VAL A 613 21.34 -15.38 -11.40
C VAL A 613 20.13 -16.18 -11.83
N LEU A 614 20.06 -17.46 -11.48
CA LEU A 614 18.89 -18.28 -11.66
C LEU A 614 17.70 -17.76 -10.82
N PRO A 615 16.44 -18.08 -11.16
CA PRO A 615 15.27 -17.60 -10.42
C PRO A 615 15.37 -17.83 -8.90
N GLU A 616 15.81 -19.00 -8.48
CA GLU A 616 16.00 -19.38 -7.06
C GLU A 616 17.11 -18.54 -6.38
N GLY A 617 18.14 -18.17 -7.13
CA GLY A 617 19.26 -17.36 -6.63
C GLY A 617 18.93 -15.89 -6.42
N LYS A 618 17.84 -15.36 -7.03
CA LYS A 618 17.44 -13.95 -6.86
C LYS A 618 17.11 -13.63 -5.40
N GLU A 619 16.47 -14.54 -4.69
CA GLU A 619 16.14 -14.38 -3.26
C GLU A 619 17.40 -14.21 -2.42
N SER A 620 18.42 -15.03 -2.65
CA SER A 620 19.67 -14.96 -1.87
C SER A 620 20.41 -13.64 -2.11
N VAL A 621 20.44 -13.15 -3.36
CA VAL A 621 21.00 -11.83 -3.68
C VAL A 621 20.28 -10.70 -2.93
N ILE A 622 18.93 -10.74 -2.89
CA ILE A 622 18.15 -9.75 -2.14
C ILE A 622 18.48 -9.83 -0.65
N ARG A 623 18.63 -11.02 -0.09
CA ARG A 623 19.01 -11.21 1.33
C ARG A 623 20.36 -10.54 1.63
N ASP A 624 21.37 -10.74 0.78
CA ASP A 624 22.69 -10.17 0.95
C ASP A 624 22.68 -8.63 0.80
N LEU A 625 21.85 -8.10 -0.12
CA LEU A 625 21.67 -6.66 -0.26
C LEU A 625 21.00 -6.03 0.96
N LYS A 626 20.09 -6.73 1.63
CA LYS A 626 19.40 -6.26 2.85
C LYS A 626 20.34 -6.05 4.03
N GLU A 627 21.46 -6.76 4.10
CA GLU A 627 22.49 -6.53 5.13
C GLU A 627 23.17 -5.16 4.95
N LYS A 628 23.16 -4.61 3.72
CA LYS A 628 23.77 -3.33 3.37
C LYS A 628 22.83 -2.15 3.50
N GLY A 629 21.52 -2.36 3.43
CA GLY A 629 20.53 -1.29 3.50
C GLY A 629 19.11 -1.74 3.18
N LYS A 630 18.19 -0.79 3.19
CA LYS A 630 16.78 -1.04 2.83
C LYS A 630 16.63 -1.29 1.33
N VAL A 631 16.18 -2.49 0.96
CA VAL A 631 16.09 -2.98 -0.41
C VAL A 631 14.67 -2.99 -0.92
N ALA A 632 14.43 -2.40 -2.09
CA ALA A 632 13.25 -2.66 -2.90
C ALA A 632 13.62 -3.56 -4.09
N MET A 633 12.81 -4.60 -4.36
CA MET A 633 12.89 -5.42 -5.57
C MET A 633 11.77 -5.03 -6.52
N VAL A 634 12.12 -4.84 -7.80
CA VAL A 634 11.16 -4.57 -8.87
C VAL A 634 11.21 -5.70 -9.89
N GLY A 635 10.07 -6.31 -10.17
CA GLY A 635 9.93 -7.40 -11.12
C GLY A 635 8.51 -7.51 -11.67
N ASP A 636 8.31 -8.32 -12.72
CA ASP A 636 7.02 -8.47 -13.42
C ASP A 636 6.51 -9.93 -13.45
N GLY A 637 7.35 -10.89 -13.13
CA GLY A 637 7.11 -12.30 -13.35
C GLY A 637 6.97 -13.18 -12.11
N ILE A 638 6.48 -14.39 -12.34
CA ILE A 638 6.38 -15.45 -11.32
C ILE A 638 7.76 -15.78 -10.73
N ASN A 639 8.80 -15.72 -11.56
CA ASN A 639 10.18 -16.00 -11.17
C ASN A 639 10.75 -15.03 -10.14
N ASP A 640 10.13 -13.84 -10.00
CA ASP A 640 10.58 -12.79 -9.07
C ASP A 640 9.84 -12.84 -7.74
N ALA A 641 8.75 -13.60 -7.62
CA ALA A 641 7.90 -13.63 -6.42
C ALA A 641 8.68 -13.94 -5.13
N PRO A 642 9.63 -14.89 -5.08
CA PRO A 642 10.45 -15.11 -3.89
C PRO A 642 11.33 -13.90 -3.53
N ALA A 643 11.90 -13.23 -4.54
CA ALA A 643 12.74 -12.05 -4.36
C ALA A 643 11.91 -10.82 -3.95
N LEU A 644 10.70 -10.64 -4.52
CA LEU A 644 9.74 -9.60 -4.16
C LEU A 644 9.33 -9.73 -2.69
N THR A 645 8.97 -10.92 -2.26
CA THR A 645 8.59 -11.21 -0.87
C THR A 645 9.77 -11.04 0.09
N ARG A 646 10.98 -11.37 -0.32
CA ARG A 646 12.19 -11.27 0.51
C ARG A 646 12.65 -9.85 0.74
N ALA A 647 12.45 -8.96 -0.21
CA ALA A 647 12.84 -7.55 -0.13
C ALA A 647 12.18 -6.84 1.07
N ASP A 648 12.67 -5.66 1.44
CA ASP A 648 11.94 -4.79 2.39
C ASP A 648 10.69 -4.22 1.73
N MET A 649 10.71 -4.08 0.39
CA MET A 649 9.60 -3.66 -0.44
C MET A 649 9.61 -4.42 -1.77
N GLY A 650 8.59 -5.21 -2.05
CA GLY A 650 8.34 -5.79 -3.35
C GLY A 650 7.51 -4.84 -4.22
N ILE A 651 7.94 -4.58 -5.44
CA ILE A 651 7.25 -3.70 -6.41
C ILE A 651 6.98 -4.52 -7.68
N ALA A 652 5.73 -4.85 -7.95
CA ALA A 652 5.32 -5.47 -9.21
C ALA A 652 5.10 -4.38 -10.27
N ILE A 653 5.64 -4.58 -11.48
CA ILE A 653 5.54 -3.64 -12.59
C ILE A 653 4.70 -4.22 -13.73
N GLY A 654 3.82 -3.37 -14.32
CA GLY A 654 2.85 -3.81 -15.32
C GLY A 654 1.69 -4.59 -14.67
N ALA A 655 0.68 -4.92 -15.41
CA ALA A 655 -0.36 -5.84 -14.97
C ALA A 655 0.23 -7.28 -14.90
N GLY A 656 1.30 -7.44 -14.12
CA GLY A 656 2.06 -8.68 -13.97
C GLY A 656 1.20 -9.88 -13.63
N THR A 657 1.81 -11.06 -13.55
CA THR A 657 1.08 -12.27 -13.15
C THR A 657 0.44 -12.09 -11.78
N ASP A 658 -0.71 -12.69 -11.54
CA ASP A 658 -1.40 -12.64 -10.24
C ASP A 658 -0.46 -12.99 -9.08
N ILE A 659 0.47 -13.93 -9.30
CA ILE A 659 1.48 -14.33 -8.29
C ILE A 659 2.46 -13.19 -7.97
N ALA A 660 2.92 -12.43 -8.97
CA ALA A 660 3.79 -11.28 -8.72
C ALA A 660 3.03 -10.15 -8.01
N ILE A 661 1.77 -9.93 -8.41
CA ILE A 661 0.89 -8.98 -7.73
C ILE A 661 0.72 -9.40 -6.28
N ASP A 662 0.47 -10.67 -5.98
CA ASP A 662 0.26 -11.16 -4.61
C ASP A 662 1.53 -11.04 -3.74
N ALA A 663 2.69 -11.29 -4.31
CA ALA A 663 3.99 -11.23 -3.63
C ALA A 663 4.48 -9.79 -3.36
N ALA A 664 4.01 -8.80 -4.13
CA ALA A 664 4.48 -7.43 -4.03
C ALA A 664 3.73 -6.61 -2.97
N ASP A 665 4.40 -5.60 -2.43
CA ASP A 665 3.83 -4.58 -1.53
C ASP A 665 3.26 -3.38 -2.28
N VAL A 666 3.82 -3.10 -3.46
CA VAL A 666 3.42 -2.01 -4.35
C VAL A 666 3.17 -2.59 -5.74
N VAL A 667 2.05 -2.22 -6.35
CA VAL A 667 1.68 -2.64 -7.70
C VAL A 667 1.62 -1.42 -8.60
N LEU A 668 2.42 -1.45 -9.67
CA LEU A 668 2.42 -0.44 -10.72
C LEU A 668 1.61 -0.98 -11.90
N MET A 669 0.44 -0.40 -12.16
CA MET A 669 -0.48 -0.86 -13.21
C MET A 669 0.08 -0.69 -14.62
N LYS A 670 1.00 0.25 -14.78
CA LYS A 670 1.67 0.53 -16.04
C LYS A 670 2.99 -0.20 -16.09
N SER A 671 3.35 -0.67 -17.27
CA SER A 671 4.67 -1.28 -17.51
C SER A 671 5.74 -0.19 -17.76
N ARG A 672 5.81 0.82 -16.88
CA ARG A 672 6.76 1.95 -16.96
C ARG A 672 7.68 1.97 -15.76
N LEU A 673 8.98 1.96 -16.00
CA LEU A 673 9.95 2.05 -14.90
C LEU A 673 9.92 3.42 -14.22
N SER A 674 9.50 4.48 -14.91
CA SER A 674 9.32 5.84 -14.37
C SER A 674 8.31 5.96 -13.24
N ASP A 675 7.40 4.98 -13.08
CA ASP A 675 6.46 4.95 -11.97
C ASP A 675 7.13 4.49 -10.65
N VAL A 676 8.30 3.83 -10.71
CA VAL A 676 9.08 3.47 -9.50
C VAL A 676 9.60 4.72 -8.77
N PRO A 677 10.36 5.65 -9.42
CA PRO A 677 10.72 6.89 -8.76
C PRO A 677 9.50 7.74 -8.36
N ALA A 678 8.40 7.70 -9.11
CA ALA A 678 7.17 8.39 -8.77
C ALA A 678 6.54 7.83 -7.47
N ALA A 679 6.52 6.51 -7.27
CA ALA A 679 6.05 5.87 -6.04
C ALA A 679 6.89 6.31 -4.83
N ILE A 680 8.21 6.34 -4.96
CA ILE A 680 9.12 6.78 -3.91
C ILE A 680 8.91 8.26 -3.56
N ARG A 681 8.73 9.14 -4.58
CA ARG A 681 8.42 10.56 -4.35
C ARG A 681 7.12 10.73 -3.59
N LEU A 682 6.08 10.02 -4.00
CA LEU A 682 4.77 10.08 -3.35
C LEU A 682 4.87 9.62 -1.89
N SER A 683 5.56 8.52 -1.63
CA SER A 683 5.82 8.03 -0.28
C SER A 683 6.56 9.09 0.57
N ARG A 684 7.68 9.64 0.06
CA ARG A 684 8.45 10.68 0.76
C ARG A 684 7.63 11.95 1.01
N ALA A 685 6.81 12.37 0.05
CA ALA A 685 5.92 13.52 0.20
C ALA A 685 4.86 13.27 1.27
N THR A 686 4.30 12.07 1.30
CA THR A 686 3.32 11.66 2.32
C THR A 686 3.96 11.61 3.71
N LEU A 687 5.14 11.02 3.85
CA LEU A 687 5.89 11.00 5.10
C LEU A 687 6.22 12.41 5.61
N LYS A 688 6.70 13.29 4.72
CA LYS A 688 6.95 14.69 5.06
C LYS A 688 5.68 15.37 5.55
N ASN A 689 4.56 15.16 4.88
CA ASN A 689 3.27 15.71 5.28
C ASN A 689 2.83 15.19 6.65
N ILE A 690 3.05 13.89 6.95
CA ILE A 690 2.78 13.31 8.27
C ILE A 690 3.63 13.99 9.34
N HIS A 691 4.93 14.16 9.10
CA HIS A 691 5.81 14.84 10.05
C HIS A 691 5.40 16.30 10.29
N GLU A 692 5.03 17.03 9.24
CA GLU A 692 4.50 18.41 9.35
C GLU A 692 3.21 18.42 10.19
N ASN A 693 2.29 17.50 9.95
CA ASN A 693 1.06 17.38 10.69
C ASN A 693 1.30 17.08 12.18
N LEU A 694 2.19 16.13 12.47
CA LEU A 694 2.56 15.78 13.84
C LEU A 694 3.26 16.96 14.55
N PHE A 695 4.15 17.65 13.86
CA PHE A 695 4.80 18.86 14.41
C PHE A 695 3.76 19.92 14.82
N TRP A 696 2.83 20.24 13.94
CA TRP A 696 1.77 21.21 14.23
C TRP A 696 0.84 20.72 15.34
N ALA A 697 0.52 19.42 15.37
CA ALA A 697 -0.32 18.82 16.41
C ALA A 697 0.32 18.88 17.81
N PHE A 698 1.64 18.90 17.91
CA PHE A 698 2.35 19.00 19.19
C PHE A 698 2.70 20.42 19.60
N ILE A 699 3.18 21.25 18.67
CA ILE A 699 3.75 22.57 19.01
C ILE A 699 2.72 23.48 19.66
N TYR A 700 1.46 23.46 19.18
CA TYR A 700 0.43 24.29 19.78
C TYR A 700 0.09 23.87 21.23
N ASN A 701 0.18 22.57 21.55
CA ASN A 701 0.00 22.07 22.92
C ASN A 701 1.17 22.47 23.82
N ILE A 702 2.41 22.40 23.32
CA ILE A 702 3.62 22.77 24.06
C ILE A 702 3.57 24.25 24.46
N ILE A 703 3.06 25.13 23.58
CA ILE A 703 2.89 26.55 23.85
C ILE A 703 1.60 26.80 24.65
N GLY A 704 0.53 26.13 24.29
CA GLY A 704 -0.81 26.39 24.82
C GLY A 704 -1.00 25.93 26.27
N ILE A 705 -0.45 24.78 26.67
CA ILE A 705 -0.61 24.23 28.01
C ILE A 705 -0.01 25.17 29.08
N PRO A 706 1.24 25.65 28.97
CA PRO A 706 1.79 26.61 29.91
C PRO A 706 1.00 27.92 29.95
N LEU A 707 0.54 28.41 28.80
CA LEU A 707 -0.28 29.62 28.73
C LEU A 707 -1.63 29.44 29.44
N ALA A 708 -2.30 28.28 29.21
CA ALA A 708 -3.54 27.91 29.86
C ALA A 708 -3.38 27.72 31.39
N ALA A 709 -2.26 27.13 31.80
CA ALA A 709 -1.89 26.97 33.19
C ALA A 709 -1.62 28.34 33.89
N GLY A 710 -1.43 29.43 33.13
CA GLY A 710 -1.21 30.75 33.66
C GLY A 710 0.26 31.04 33.99
N ALA A 711 1.23 30.41 33.32
CA ALA A 711 2.67 30.60 33.56
C ALA A 711 3.09 32.08 33.42
N TRP A 712 2.49 32.82 32.51
CA TRP A 712 2.76 34.25 32.31
C TRP A 712 1.82 35.19 33.07
N TYR A 713 0.88 34.67 33.86
CA TYR A 713 -0.07 35.52 34.59
C TYR A 713 0.62 36.46 35.59
N MET A 714 1.56 35.94 36.35
CA MET A 714 2.30 36.72 37.35
C MET A 714 3.17 37.81 36.73
N LEU A 715 3.69 37.58 35.49
CA LEU A 715 4.61 38.52 34.82
C LEU A 715 3.88 39.53 33.93
N LEU A 716 2.87 39.07 33.18
CA LEU A 716 2.23 39.83 32.10
C LEU A 716 0.73 40.05 32.32
N GLY A 717 0.14 39.45 33.35
CA GLY A 717 -1.31 39.46 33.58
C GLY A 717 -2.13 38.67 32.56
N TRP A 718 -1.46 37.88 31.70
CA TRP A 718 -2.13 37.15 30.62
C TRP A 718 -2.95 36.00 31.14
N LYS A 719 -4.22 35.97 30.77
CA LYS A 719 -5.18 34.93 31.10
C LYS A 719 -5.70 34.29 29.81
N LEU A 720 -5.55 32.99 29.65
CA LEU A 720 -6.24 32.30 28.58
C LEU A 720 -7.64 31.87 29.05
N ASN A 721 -8.68 32.36 28.39
CA ASN A 721 -10.03 31.88 28.60
C ASN A 721 -10.19 30.49 27.97
N PRO A 722 -10.86 29.52 28.63
CA PRO A 722 -11.12 28.19 28.09
C PRO A 722 -11.72 28.18 26.69
N MET A 723 -12.52 29.17 26.32
CA MET A 723 -13.11 29.33 25.00
C MET A 723 -12.08 29.46 23.88
N PHE A 724 -11.04 30.27 24.10
CA PHE A 724 -9.95 30.41 23.13
C PHE A 724 -9.15 29.11 22.96
N GLY A 725 -8.99 28.34 24.05
CA GLY A 725 -8.42 27.00 24.00
C GLY A 725 -9.21 26.05 23.09
N ALA A 726 -10.55 26.04 23.23
CA ALA A 726 -11.42 25.23 22.39
C ALA A 726 -11.40 25.66 20.90
N ALA A 727 -11.34 26.95 20.63
CA ALA A 727 -11.22 27.50 19.28
C ALA A 727 -9.88 27.10 18.62
N ALA A 728 -8.76 27.25 19.33
CA ALA A 728 -7.43 26.88 18.86
C ALA A 728 -7.34 25.39 18.54
N MET A 729 -7.94 24.53 19.39
CA MET A 729 -8.02 23.10 19.18
C MET A 729 -8.78 22.74 17.88
N SER A 730 -9.94 23.37 17.65
CA SER A 730 -10.73 23.15 16.44
C SER A 730 -9.98 23.57 15.18
N LEU A 731 -9.27 24.72 15.25
CA LEU A 731 -8.45 25.23 14.15
C LEU A 731 -7.26 24.33 13.86
N SER A 732 -6.61 23.73 14.88
CA SER A 732 -5.51 22.78 14.72
C SER A 732 -5.93 21.58 13.88
N SER A 733 -7.08 20.95 14.17
CA SER A 733 -7.59 19.82 13.38
C SER A 733 -7.87 20.22 11.93
N PHE A 734 -8.40 21.40 11.70
CA PHE A 734 -8.63 21.94 10.35
C PHE A 734 -7.32 22.13 9.59
N CYS A 735 -6.29 22.69 10.23
CA CYS A 735 -4.98 22.89 9.62
C CYS A 735 -4.32 21.57 9.20
N VAL A 736 -4.36 20.54 10.06
CA VAL A 736 -3.81 19.20 9.77
C VAL A 736 -4.48 18.60 8.54
N VAL A 737 -5.80 18.64 8.47
CA VAL A 737 -6.52 18.08 7.31
C VAL A 737 -6.25 18.86 6.04
N THR A 738 -6.24 20.19 6.12
CA THR A 738 -5.95 21.05 4.95
C THR A 738 -4.54 20.81 4.44
N ASN A 739 -3.55 20.61 5.35
CA ASN A 739 -2.20 20.25 4.96
C ASN A 739 -2.14 18.88 4.29
N ALA A 740 -2.86 17.88 4.79
CA ALA A 740 -2.93 16.57 4.15
C ALA A 740 -3.57 16.64 2.75
N LEU A 741 -4.65 17.40 2.58
CA LEU A 741 -5.29 17.61 1.27
C LEU A 741 -4.38 18.32 0.25
N ARG A 742 -3.33 19.03 0.69
CA ARG A 742 -2.32 19.62 -0.19
C ARG A 742 -1.59 18.57 -1.03
N LEU A 743 -1.52 17.30 -0.56
CA LEU A 743 -0.96 16.19 -1.33
C LEU A 743 -1.69 15.97 -2.67
N ASN A 744 -2.97 16.33 -2.80
CA ASN A 744 -3.69 16.26 -4.07
C ASN A 744 -3.13 17.17 -5.17
N LEU A 745 -2.31 18.15 -4.81
CA LEU A 745 -1.62 19.06 -5.73
C LEU A 745 -0.18 18.63 -6.03
N PHE A 746 0.25 17.48 -5.48
CA PHE A 746 1.61 16.98 -5.64
C PHE A 746 1.80 16.34 -7.02
N LYS A 747 2.86 16.75 -7.73
CA LYS A 747 3.24 16.22 -9.04
C LYS A 747 4.31 15.14 -8.84
N MET A 748 3.92 13.88 -8.87
CA MET A 748 4.81 12.76 -8.55
C MET A 748 5.86 12.45 -9.63
N HIS A 749 5.63 12.85 -10.88
CA HIS A 749 6.61 12.69 -11.98
C HIS A 749 7.52 13.90 -12.15
N ASP A 750 7.46 14.89 -11.25
CA ASP A 750 8.34 16.07 -11.29
C ASP A 750 9.62 15.81 -10.48
N ALA A 751 10.70 15.50 -11.19
CA ALA A 751 12.01 15.22 -10.62
C ALA A 751 12.75 16.48 -10.11
N SER A 752 12.28 17.70 -10.40
CA SER A 752 12.98 18.96 -10.09
C SER A 752 13.21 19.19 -8.59
N LYS A 753 12.44 18.53 -7.73
CA LYS A 753 12.47 18.66 -6.27
C LYS A 753 13.06 17.46 -5.55
N ASP A 754 13.69 16.57 -6.27
CA ASP A 754 14.29 15.37 -5.68
C ASP A 754 15.42 15.72 -4.71
N GLN A 755 15.44 15.07 -3.57
CA GLN A 755 16.46 15.24 -2.56
C GLN A 755 17.12 13.89 -2.29
N LYS A 756 18.45 13.92 -2.19
CA LYS A 756 19.22 12.73 -1.82
C LYS A 756 18.85 12.27 -0.41
N ILE A 757 18.74 10.97 -0.23
CA ILE A 757 18.54 10.36 1.08
C ILE A 757 19.76 10.65 1.96
N LYS A 758 19.54 10.95 3.25
CA LYS A 758 20.64 11.32 4.17
C LYS A 758 21.65 10.20 4.40
N ASN A 759 21.20 8.96 4.33
CA ASN A 759 21.99 7.75 4.58
C ASN A 759 22.11 6.96 3.28
N SER A 760 22.77 7.50 2.25
CA SER A 760 23.05 6.75 1.03
C SER A 760 24.08 5.64 1.31
N VAL A 761 23.78 4.43 0.82
CA VAL A 761 24.67 3.26 0.94
C VAL A 761 25.73 3.35 -0.14
N VAL A 762 26.97 3.04 0.22
CA VAL A 762 28.05 2.79 -0.75
C VAL A 762 28.11 1.29 -0.96
N LEU A 763 27.78 0.83 -2.15
CA LEU A 763 28.01 -0.55 -2.56
C LEU A 763 29.43 -0.60 -3.12
N GLU A 764 30.36 -1.25 -2.41
CA GLU A 764 31.60 -1.72 -3.00
C GLU A 764 31.24 -2.81 -4.02
N GLU A 765 32.13 -3.05 -5.03
CA GLU A 765 31.86 -4.10 -6.03
C GLU A 765 31.42 -5.37 -5.32
N ILE A 766 30.16 -5.74 -5.56
CA ILE A 766 29.63 -7.01 -5.11
C ILE A 766 30.28 -8.04 -6.03
N GLN A 767 31.46 -8.55 -5.64
CA GLN A 767 31.90 -9.79 -6.18
C GLN A 767 30.87 -10.82 -5.72
N VAL A 768 29.97 -11.19 -6.62
CA VAL A 768 29.24 -12.45 -6.50
C VAL A 768 30.31 -13.52 -6.53
N GLN A 769 30.91 -13.79 -5.38
CA GLN A 769 31.67 -15.01 -5.20
C GLN A 769 30.69 -16.12 -5.52
N ASN A 770 30.81 -16.60 -6.78
CA ASN A 770 30.34 -17.91 -7.23
C ASN A 770 29.14 -18.47 -6.43
N ILE A 771 27.96 -17.78 -6.46
CA ILE A 771 26.68 -18.42 -6.06
C ILE A 771 26.35 -19.56 -7.05
N THR A 772 26.98 -19.58 -8.22
CA THR A 772 26.97 -20.69 -9.17
C THR A 772 28.02 -21.78 -8.86
N LYS A 773 28.73 -21.71 -7.71
CA LYS A 773 29.68 -22.75 -7.22
C LYS A 773 29.76 -22.84 -5.71
N GLN A 774 28.66 -22.74 -5.06
CA GLN A 774 28.23 -23.60 -3.98
C GLN A 774 27.06 -24.48 -4.53
N GLU A 775 27.34 -25.27 -5.53
CA GLU A 775 27.58 -26.70 -5.24
C GLU A 775 28.57 -26.72 -4.09
N GLU A 776 28.11 -26.65 -2.84
CA GLU A 776 28.77 -27.28 -1.75
C GLU A 776 29.26 -28.58 -2.35
N LYS A 777 30.57 -28.80 -2.23
CA LYS A 777 31.13 -30.11 -2.43
C LYS A 777 30.47 -31.00 -1.36
N THR A 778 29.19 -31.28 -1.53
CA THR A 778 28.54 -32.39 -0.88
C THR A 778 29.26 -33.59 -1.43
N MET A 779 30.23 -34.05 -0.67
CA MET A 779 30.87 -35.33 -0.94
C MET A 779 29.76 -36.35 -0.87
N LYS A 780 29.43 -37.00 -1.99
CA LYS A 780 28.48 -38.08 -2.01
C LYS A 780 29.21 -39.37 -1.92
N LYS A 781 28.88 -40.22 -0.96
CA LYS A 781 29.36 -41.60 -0.88
C LYS A 781 28.17 -42.52 -1.09
N THR A 782 28.37 -43.57 -1.90
CA THR A 782 27.36 -44.58 -2.10
C THR A 782 27.74 -45.87 -1.38
N MET A 783 26.90 -46.29 -0.47
CA MET A 783 27.11 -47.50 0.33
C MET A 783 26.25 -48.61 -0.19
N LYS A 784 26.78 -49.84 -0.34
CA LYS A 784 26.00 -51.03 -0.57
C LYS A 784 25.70 -51.73 0.73
N ILE A 785 24.41 -51.97 1.03
CA ILE A 785 23.97 -52.48 2.31
C ILE A 785 23.16 -53.77 2.10
N GLU A 786 23.60 -54.84 2.72
CA GLU A 786 22.87 -56.11 2.76
C GLU A 786 21.99 -56.20 4.01
N GLY A 787 20.81 -56.81 3.86
CA GLY A 787 19.87 -57.12 4.94
C GLY A 787 18.65 -56.19 5.04
N MET A 788 18.53 -55.13 4.24
CA MET A 788 17.34 -54.29 4.18
C MET A 788 16.25 -55.00 3.35
N MET A 789 15.08 -55.27 3.96
CA MET A 789 14.00 -56.04 3.30
C MET A 789 12.72 -55.24 3.10
N CYS A 790 12.59 -54.02 3.59
CA CYS A 790 11.38 -53.21 3.49
C CYS A 790 11.62 -51.75 3.76
N GLY A 791 10.65 -50.88 3.43
CA GLY A 791 10.71 -49.45 3.67
C GLY A 791 10.90 -49.01 5.16
N HIS A 792 10.67 -49.89 6.12
CA HIS A 792 10.99 -49.63 7.53
C HIS A 792 12.47 -49.71 7.82
N CYS A 793 13.17 -50.60 7.12
CA CYS A 793 14.63 -50.77 7.17
C CYS A 793 15.28 -49.51 6.56
N GLU A 794 14.77 -48.99 5.42
CA GLU A 794 15.23 -47.73 4.82
C GLU A 794 15.14 -46.56 5.78
N ALA A 795 13.97 -46.41 6.43
CA ALA A 795 13.76 -45.30 7.38
C ALA A 795 14.66 -45.38 8.59
N ALA A 796 15.00 -46.58 9.06
CA ALA A 796 15.90 -46.81 10.18
C ALA A 796 17.36 -46.45 9.82
N VAL A 797 17.84 -46.90 8.65
CA VAL A 797 19.20 -46.61 8.15
C VAL A 797 19.30 -45.13 7.78
N LYS A 798 18.30 -44.56 7.12
CA LYS A 798 18.25 -43.13 6.79
C LYS A 798 18.40 -42.28 8.05
N LYS A 799 17.57 -42.51 9.04
CA LYS A 799 17.57 -41.78 10.32
C LYS A 799 18.91 -41.91 11.06
N ALA A 800 19.53 -43.06 11.01
CA ALA A 800 20.83 -43.27 11.66
C ALA A 800 21.92 -42.47 10.96
N LEU A 801 21.97 -42.49 9.61
CA LEU A 801 22.97 -41.77 8.82
C LEU A 801 22.78 -40.24 8.94
N GLU A 802 21.53 -39.75 8.92
CA GLU A 802 21.22 -38.35 9.08
C GLU A 802 21.43 -37.80 10.51
N SER A 803 21.63 -38.70 11.50
CA SER A 803 21.96 -38.30 12.86
C SER A 803 23.47 -38.02 13.06
N LEU A 804 24.33 -38.33 12.09
CA LEU A 804 25.75 -38.08 12.13
C LEU A 804 26.07 -36.60 11.85
N GLU A 805 26.92 -36.01 12.63
CA GLU A 805 27.42 -34.65 12.42
C GLU A 805 28.27 -34.61 11.12
N GLY A 806 27.80 -33.82 10.13
CA GLY A 806 28.44 -33.74 8.82
C GLY A 806 27.65 -34.42 7.69
N VAL A 807 26.58 -35.20 7.98
CA VAL A 807 25.66 -35.74 7.00
C VAL A 807 24.47 -34.81 6.85
N GLU A 808 24.18 -34.36 5.63
CA GLU A 808 23.08 -33.47 5.30
C GLU A 808 21.82 -34.23 4.90
N GLU A 809 21.98 -35.25 4.06
CA GLU A 809 20.89 -36.08 3.56
C GLU A 809 21.37 -37.48 3.26
N ALA A 810 20.53 -38.49 3.54
CA ALA A 810 20.77 -39.87 3.12
C ALA A 810 19.57 -40.38 2.32
N ILE A 811 19.80 -40.84 1.10
CA ILE A 811 18.82 -41.52 0.23
C ILE A 811 19.08 -43.02 0.30
N VAL A 812 18.18 -43.77 0.90
CA VAL A 812 18.32 -45.22 1.12
C VAL A 812 17.26 -45.96 0.32
N SER A 813 17.66 -47.01 -0.40
CA SER A 813 16.78 -47.87 -1.17
C SER A 813 16.99 -49.34 -0.77
N HIS A 814 15.95 -49.99 -0.28
CA HIS A 814 15.99 -51.43 0.03
C HIS A 814 15.88 -52.29 -1.24
N GLU A 815 15.27 -51.78 -2.31
CA GLU A 815 15.13 -52.47 -3.61
C GLU A 815 16.49 -52.58 -4.30
N GLU A 816 17.31 -51.53 -4.23
CA GLU A 816 18.64 -51.45 -4.81
C GLU A 816 19.74 -51.90 -3.84
N GLY A 817 19.43 -52.03 -2.56
CA GLY A 817 20.39 -52.33 -1.51
C GLY A 817 21.46 -51.25 -1.31
N THR A 818 21.10 -49.97 -1.53
CA THR A 818 22.04 -48.88 -1.54
C THR A 818 21.62 -47.74 -0.61
N ALA A 819 22.60 -46.99 -0.08
CA ALA A 819 22.43 -45.69 0.58
C ALA A 819 23.37 -44.69 -0.03
N VAL A 820 22.84 -43.57 -0.54
CA VAL A 820 23.63 -42.44 -1.05
C VAL A 820 23.62 -41.38 0.06
N VAL A 821 24.76 -41.07 0.62
CA VAL A 821 24.94 -40.12 1.73
C VAL A 821 25.61 -38.85 1.19
N SER A 822 24.90 -37.73 1.34
CA SER A 822 25.37 -36.40 1.00
C SER A 822 25.92 -35.73 2.27
N MET A 823 27.20 -35.32 2.28
CA MET A 823 27.91 -34.80 3.44
C MET A 823 28.46 -33.40 3.21
N THR A 824 28.32 -32.54 4.19
CA THR A 824 28.94 -31.21 4.22
C THR A 824 30.41 -31.25 4.71
N ASN A 825 30.72 -32.18 5.63
CA ASN A 825 32.06 -32.48 6.08
C ASN A 825 32.37 -33.94 5.85
N GLU A 826 33.67 -34.27 5.61
CA GLU A 826 34.09 -35.66 5.34
C GLU A 826 33.89 -36.52 6.61
N VAL A 827 32.93 -37.45 6.52
CA VAL A 827 32.74 -38.50 7.51
C VAL A 827 33.48 -39.73 7.04
N SER A 828 34.29 -40.34 7.92
CA SER A 828 35.09 -41.50 7.57
C SER A 828 34.22 -42.73 7.28
N ASP A 829 34.69 -43.57 6.38
CA ASP A 829 33.97 -44.81 5.96
C ASP A 829 33.71 -45.74 7.13
N ASP A 830 34.65 -45.79 8.14
CA ASP A 830 34.49 -46.57 9.36
C ASP A 830 33.27 -46.09 10.20
N VAL A 831 33.03 -44.76 10.30
CA VAL A 831 31.93 -44.20 11.06
C VAL A 831 30.58 -44.45 10.35
N LEU A 832 30.55 -44.30 9.02
CA LEU A 832 29.39 -44.61 8.21
C LEU A 832 29.02 -46.10 8.30
N THR A 833 30.01 -47.00 8.17
CA THR A 833 29.86 -48.41 8.30
C THR A 833 29.31 -48.81 9.68
N GLN A 834 29.97 -48.37 10.74
CA GLN A 834 29.57 -48.63 12.11
C GLN A 834 28.13 -48.18 12.40
N THR A 835 27.73 -47.02 11.89
CA THR A 835 26.38 -46.47 12.09
C THR A 835 25.28 -47.35 11.48
N VAL A 836 25.58 -47.97 10.32
CA VAL A 836 24.66 -48.89 9.64
C VAL A 836 24.66 -50.25 10.29
N GLU A 837 25.87 -50.75 10.72
CA GLU A 837 26.01 -52.04 11.42
C GLU A 837 25.42 -52.02 12.82
N ASP A 838 25.41 -50.90 13.51
CA ASP A 838 24.68 -50.67 14.80
C ASP A 838 23.17 -50.82 14.66
N LYS A 839 22.64 -50.89 13.44
CA LYS A 839 21.22 -51.15 13.12
C LYS A 839 20.99 -52.57 12.62
N ASP A 840 21.97 -53.44 12.79
CA ASP A 840 21.92 -54.86 12.37
C ASP A 840 21.88 -55.08 10.82
N TYR A 841 22.42 -54.13 10.05
CA TYR A 841 22.62 -54.28 8.59
C TYR A 841 24.14 -54.31 8.29
N LYS A 842 24.46 -54.97 7.16
CA LYS A 842 25.87 -55.13 6.78
C LYS A 842 26.22 -54.26 5.58
N VAL A 843 27.28 -53.44 5.75
CA VAL A 843 27.85 -52.68 4.65
C VAL A 843 28.85 -53.53 3.90
N THR A 844 28.73 -53.66 2.56
CA THR A 844 29.63 -54.47 1.74
C THR A 844 30.62 -53.68 0.94
N GLU A 845 30.26 -52.46 0.59
CA GLU A 845 31.11 -51.59 -0.25
C GLU A 845 30.73 -50.13 -0.03
N ILE A 846 31.71 -49.22 -0.01
CA ILE A 846 31.50 -47.78 -0.03
C ILE A 846 32.30 -47.19 -1.18
N GLU A 847 31.64 -46.51 -2.10
CA GLU A 847 32.21 -45.81 -3.26
C GLU A 847 32.12 -44.29 -3.12
#